data_04f1e13148bc64552a1242ae8073b3b5
#
_entry.id   04f1e13148bc64552a1242ae8073b3b5
#
_cell.length_a   1.000
_cell.length_b   1.000
_cell.length_c   1.000
_cell.angle_alpha   90.00
_cell.angle_beta   90.00
_cell.angle_gamma   90.00
#
_symmetry.space_group_name_H-M   'P 1'
#
loop_
_entity.id
_entity.type
_entity.pdbx_description
1 polymer ?
#
loop_
_entity_poly.entity_id
_entity_poly.type
_entity_poly.pdbx_seq_one_letter_code
_entity_poly.pdbx_strand_id
1 'polypeptide(L)'
;GNLPAGGSPISLDALEQMSVSVTPYDVRQSGFTGGAINAVTKSGTNEFKASAYVFAKSDQLQGDKYDGGKLSLSEMRNTTLGFSIGAPIVKDKLFVFANFEREWNTTPGTSRLARTSDGQSFGGGSQYNRPTVEKLDEISNFLIDKYGYNPGPYQGYSVKTPGYKLMARVDWNINRNNSLNVRFSRTQNKYSSSPSSSISPLDSKLTYDRNDYGRTSNYAMYFQNSRYYQEQNFTSVAAELNSRFLEGRLTNTLRYTYSHQYEPRSYDGKLFPTVDILEEYQGNRAVYASFGLDPFTYGNLREVSTHVVTDEIGYTVGKNRFVAGLQFEHNVAKNGYLQGGAGYYVYETWDDFKNDREPLAFRIAHGNNDALAQEYPQFTYMQYSIYLQDEINFSERFKATVGIRFEVPSYPSIDNNENKDFTQAFANYGGYKTSDMPKARLAVAPRVGFNWDMTGERKYILRGGTGVFNGRLPFVWLVSVAGNSNCIQNGLSLYKGDSRMPSFHTNVNDMLKDIYGGTYKQQDLAANTQPTILDKKLKMPSTWKTSLALDLKLPGDVDLNIEGIYNKDFNSVTVTKLGIEENPAGIQLPGEPALRKAWKSQNIRNKNPEEKYSINPYLINNADIDGYYASVSAQVSKRWGFGLSLMAAYTYSSAKNVIDGIGDQVTSAYNTNTFNRNGSNTPELGYASYVSPHRILFNVGYRLAQKNGASNFGLYYEAFQHGYIGGYSYSRYSYTMGNVTGDGGAALLLYIPTREQLDKMTFADLVDNGKVIYSAADQKNDFWAFINKDSYLSKHIGEYSKRGGAVMPWQHMVNFKFAQDFYININGKRNTITLGVDINNLANLINRNWCGIDRLESSQILKYNTKTNAYNFTKPVWSKYASTVATWSAMFSIRYTFN
;
A
#
# COMPACT_ATOMS: atom_id res chain seq x y z
N GLY A 1 11.80 -1.73 -2.69
CA GLY A 1 11.29 -1.49 -1.35
C GLY A 1 10.14 -0.52 -1.42
N ASN A 2 9.07 -0.75 -0.65
CA ASN A 2 7.98 0.20 -0.58
C ASN A 2 8.48 1.47 0.12
N LEU A 3 8.27 2.62 -0.48
CA LEU A 3 8.44 3.88 0.23
C LEU A 3 7.45 3.91 1.42
N PRO A 4 7.84 4.49 2.55
CA PRO A 4 6.97 4.59 3.71
C PRO A 4 5.66 5.30 3.36
N ALA A 5 4.53 4.78 3.82
CA ALA A 5 3.25 5.43 3.64
C ALA A 5 3.27 6.82 4.29
N GLY A 6 3.14 7.87 3.49
CA GLY A 6 3.10 9.26 3.96
C GLY A 6 4.45 9.90 4.32
N GLY A 7 5.58 9.19 4.17
CA GLY A 7 6.91 9.73 4.45
C GLY A 7 7.81 9.79 3.21
N SER A 8 8.61 10.85 3.07
CA SER A 8 9.72 10.90 2.11
C SER A 8 11.00 10.43 2.81
N PRO A 9 11.84 9.57 2.17
CA PRO A 9 13.11 9.15 2.76
C PRO A 9 14.16 10.28 2.81
N ILE A 10 13.87 11.40 2.22
CA ILE A 10 14.74 12.57 2.16
C ILE A 10 13.89 13.84 2.26
N SER A 11 14.43 14.89 2.88
CA SER A 11 13.78 16.22 2.90
C SER A 11 13.71 16.81 1.49
N LEU A 12 12.59 17.45 1.15
CA LEU A 12 12.45 18.16 -0.12
C LEU A 12 13.46 19.32 -0.25
N ASP A 13 13.85 19.93 0.86
CA ASP A 13 14.86 21.00 0.88
C ASP A 13 16.27 20.51 0.54
N ALA A 14 16.54 19.20 0.69
CA ALA A 14 17.78 18.57 0.29
C ALA A 14 17.85 18.23 -1.21
N LEU A 15 16.75 18.40 -1.96
CA LEU A 15 16.68 18.10 -3.38
C LEU A 15 16.96 19.34 -4.23
N GLU A 16 17.76 19.16 -5.25
CA GLU A 16 17.97 20.14 -6.32
C GLU A 16 16.98 19.93 -7.45
N GLN A 17 16.76 18.66 -7.83
CA GLN A 17 15.87 18.27 -8.93
C GLN A 17 15.23 16.91 -8.64
N MET A 18 14.00 16.75 -9.09
CA MET A 18 13.29 15.47 -9.11
C MET A 18 12.67 15.29 -10.48
N SER A 19 12.79 14.08 -11.03
CA SER A 19 12.15 13.69 -12.28
C SER A 19 11.40 12.37 -12.12
N VAL A 20 10.25 12.27 -12.75
CA VAL A 20 9.43 11.06 -12.81
C VAL A 20 9.34 10.64 -14.27
N SER A 21 9.66 9.38 -14.55
CA SER A 21 9.59 8.81 -15.90
C SER A 21 8.86 7.48 -15.88
N VAL A 22 7.83 7.34 -16.70
CA VAL A 22 7.09 6.09 -16.86
C VAL A 22 7.75 5.16 -17.88
N THR A 23 8.45 5.74 -18.87
CA THR A 23 9.09 5.03 -19.99
C THR A 23 10.54 5.49 -20.19
N PRO A 24 11.44 5.26 -19.20
CA PRO A 24 12.85 5.61 -19.38
C PRO A 24 13.55 4.56 -20.25
N TYR A 25 13.87 4.91 -21.50
CA TYR A 25 14.52 3.97 -22.44
C TYR A 25 16.02 3.80 -22.23
N ASP A 26 16.60 4.50 -21.29
CA ASP A 26 18.00 4.32 -20.87
C ASP A 26 18.19 2.98 -20.16
N VAL A 27 19.13 2.15 -20.64
CA VAL A 27 19.38 0.79 -20.09
C VAL A 27 20.02 0.80 -18.72
N ARG A 28 20.52 1.94 -18.24
CA ARG A 28 21.02 2.11 -16.87
C ARG A 28 19.93 1.94 -15.82
N GLN A 29 18.69 2.21 -16.20
CA GLN A 29 17.52 2.10 -15.31
C GLN A 29 16.89 0.72 -15.40
N SER A 30 16.68 0.07 -14.27
CA SER A 30 16.21 -1.32 -14.21
C SER A 30 15.48 -1.64 -12.91
N GLY A 31 14.94 -2.87 -12.83
CA GLY A 31 14.33 -3.41 -11.62
C GLY A 31 12.89 -2.97 -11.38
N PHE A 32 12.19 -2.49 -12.41
CA PHE A 32 10.80 -2.05 -12.31
C PHE A 32 10.01 -2.32 -13.60
N THR A 33 8.71 -2.54 -13.46
CA THR A 33 7.72 -2.58 -14.54
C THR A 33 6.83 -1.33 -14.55
N GLY A 34 6.81 -0.54 -13.47
CA GLY A 34 6.08 0.72 -13.33
C GLY A 34 6.82 1.91 -13.93
N GLY A 35 7.25 2.84 -13.11
CA GLY A 35 8.04 4.01 -13.48
C GLY A 35 9.27 4.19 -12.59
N ALA A 36 10.09 5.19 -12.91
CA ALA A 36 11.26 5.57 -12.15
C ALA A 36 11.10 7.01 -11.62
N ILE A 37 11.48 7.22 -10.36
CA ILE A 37 11.60 8.53 -9.74
C ILE A 37 13.08 8.75 -9.47
N ASN A 38 13.67 9.76 -10.10
CA ASN A 38 15.05 10.15 -9.91
C ASN A 38 15.10 11.47 -9.15
N ALA A 39 15.88 11.50 -8.09
CA ALA A 39 16.09 12.68 -7.28
C ALA A 39 17.58 13.02 -7.23
N VAL A 40 17.91 14.25 -7.57
CA VAL A 40 19.26 14.80 -7.46
C VAL A 40 19.35 15.61 -6.17
N THR A 41 20.30 15.30 -5.32
CA THR A 41 20.53 16.01 -4.07
C THR A 41 21.38 17.25 -4.27
N LYS A 42 21.09 18.31 -3.53
CA LYS A 42 21.93 19.50 -3.47
C LYS A 42 23.37 19.17 -3.07
N SER A 43 24.30 19.98 -3.51
CA SER A 43 25.73 19.95 -3.15
C SER A 43 26.18 21.30 -2.60
N GLY A 44 27.32 21.32 -1.94
CA GLY A 44 28.02 22.57 -1.63
C GLY A 44 28.57 23.25 -2.91
N THR A 45 28.75 24.53 -2.85
CA THR A 45 29.33 25.37 -3.93
C THR A 45 30.45 26.22 -3.38
N ASN A 46 31.10 27.02 -4.24
CA ASN A 46 32.12 27.98 -3.78
C ASN A 46 31.55 29.12 -2.91
N GLU A 47 30.24 29.25 -2.84
CA GLU A 47 29.55 30.21 -2.00
C GLU A 47 28.90 29.48 -0.81
N PHE A 48 28.99 30.10 0.35
CA PHE A 48 28.24 29.69 1.52
C PHE A 48 26.76 29.99 1.30
N LYS A 49 25.93 28.96 1.41
CA LYS A 49 24.44 29.03 1.33
C LYS A 49 23.85 28.36 2.53
N ALA A 50 22.79 28.92 3.09
CA ALA A 50 22.07 28.34 4.19
C ALA A 50 20.57 28.61 4.07
N SER A 51 19.76 27.71 4.57
CA SER A 51 18.32 27.95 4.75
C SER A 51 17.84 27.39 6.08
N ALA A 52 16.85 28.06 6.67
CA ALA A 52 16.12 27.58 7.82
C ALA A 52 14.61 27.77 7.57
N TYR A 53 13.79 26.85 7.99
CA TYR A 53 12.36 26.94 7.78
C TYR A 53 11.55 26.27 8.88
N VAL A 54 10.33 26.77 9.04
CA VAL A 54 9.30 26.18 9.91
C VAL A 54 8.01 26.07 9.13
N PHE A 55 7.37 24.92 9.19
CA PHE A 55 5.98 24.70 8.77
C PHE A 55 5.15 24.38 10.01
N ALA A 56 3.97 24.96 10.13
CA ALA A 56 3.09 24.74 11.25
C ALA A 56 1.62 24.62 10.82
N LYS A 57 0.95 23.60 11.36
CA LYS A 57 -0.47 23.35 11.22
C LYS A 57 -1.03 22.92 12.58
N SER A 58 -2.27 23.34 12.89
CA SER A 58 -2.97 22.95 14.12
C SER A 58 -4.43 22.55 13.81
N ASP A 59 -5.13 22.07 14.82
CA ASP A 59 -6.57 21.79 14.76
C ASP A 59 -7.41 23.02 14.42
N GLN A 60 -6.99 24.23 14.85
CA GLN A 60 -7.64 25.50 14.49
C GLN A 60 -7.55 25.81 12.98
N LEU A 61 -6.59 25.21 12.29
CA LEU A 61 -6.35 25.32 10.85
C LEU A 61 -6.86 24.09 10.08
N GLN A 62 -7.76 23.32 10.69
CA GLN A 62 -8.40 22.15 10.11
C GLN A 62 -9.91 22.29 10.17
N GLY A 63 -10.57 22.17 9.03
CA GLY A 63 -12.03 22.12 8.95
C GLY A 63 -12.59 20.86 9.62
N ASP A 64 -13.69 21.02 10.33
CA ASP A 64 -14.40 19.92 10.98
C ASP A 64 -15.75 19.60 10.31
N LYS A 65 -16.14 20.37 9.27
CA LYS A 65 -17.41 20.22 8.56
C LYS A 65 -17.20 19.72 7.14
N TYR A 66 -17.95 18.71 6.77
CA TYR A 66 -17.98 18.14 5.42
C TYR A 66 -19.43 17.98 4.93
N ASP A 67 -19.62 17.67 3.65
CA ASP A 67 -20.93 17.34 3.10
C ASP A 67 -21.46 16.05 3.75
N GLY A 68 -22.49 16.19 4.58
CA GLY A 68 -23.06 15.08 5.35
C GLY A 68 -22.85 15.15 6.86
N GLY A 69 -21.99 16.05 7.39
CA GLY A 69 -21.83 16.11 8.84
C GLY A 69 -20.71 16.96 9.39
N LYS A 70 -20.33 16.62 10.63
CA LYS A 70 -19.25 17.26 11.37
C LYS A 70 -18.33 16.17 11.97
N LEU A 71 -17.02 16.41 11.90
CA LEU A 71 -16.02 15.56 12.53
C LEU A 71 -15.85 15.96 14.00
N SER A 72 -15.69 14.96 14.88
CA SER A 72 -15.17 15.19 16.22
C SER A 72 -13.65 15.07 16.16
N LEU A 73 -12.97 16.21 16.30
CA LEU A 73 -11.50 16.27 16.25
C LEU A 73 -10.96 16.48 17.68
N SER A 74 -10.04 15.64 18.10
CA SER A 74 -9.16 15.90 19.22
C SER A 74 -7.97 16.75 18.77
N GLU A 75 -7.08 17.12 19.69
CA GLU A 75 -5.89 17.92 19.39
C GLU A 75 -5.15 17.38 18.16
N MET A 76 -4.87 18.28 17.22
CA MET A 76 -4.06 17.98 16.04
C MET A 76 -3.01 19.09 15.86
N ARG A 77 -1.75 18.69 15.74
CA ARG A 77 -0.64 19.61 15.51
C ARG A 77 0.41 18.94 14.63
N ASN A 78 0.86 19.67 13.61
CA ASN A 78 1.99 19.27 12.80
C ASN A 78 2.96 20.44 12.73
N THR A 79 4.21 20.23 13.16
CA THR A 79 5.27 21.23 13.11
C THR A 79 6.50 20.57 12.52
N THR A 80 7.06 21.20 11.49
CA THR A 80 8.32 20.79 10.85
C THR A 80 9.32 21.94 10.98
N LEU A 81 10.47 21.66 11.55
CA LEU A 81 11.63 22.56 11.60
C LEU A 81 12.75 21.97 10.77
N GLY A 82 13.30 22.73 9.86
CA GLY A 82 14.42 22.28 9.04
C GLY A 82 15.46 23.34 8.81
N PHE A 83 16.68 22.90 8.51
CA PHE A 83 17.76 23.76 8.06
C PHE A 83 18.66 23.02 7.07
N SER A 84 19.29 23.77 6.17
CA SER A 84 20.32 23.27 5.28
C SER A 84 21.49 24.24 5.18
N ILE A 85 22.67 23.70 4.92
CA ILE A 85 23.90 24.43 4.78
C ILE A 85 24.74 23.84 3.65
N GLY A 86 25.26 24.67 2.76
CA GLY A 86 26.22 24.31 1.73
C GLY A 86 27.40 25.26 1.73
N ALA A 87 28.61 24.70 1.70
CA ALA A 87 29.84 25.49 1.81
C ALA A 87 31.03 24.84 1.12
N PRO A 88 32.03 25.60 0.67
CA PRO A 88 33.36 25.08 0.36
C PRO A 88 34.14 24.88 1.67
N ILE A 89 34.75 23.69 1.85
CA ILE A 89 35.85 23.51 2.81
C ILE A 89 37.14 24.03 2.19
N VAL A 90 37.34 23.67 0.91
CA VAL A 90 38.42 24.19 0.08
C VAL A 90 37.80 24.62 -1.24
N LYS A 91 37.95 25.93 -1.59
CA LYS A 91 37.43 26.48 -2.84
C LYS A 91 37.87 25.64 -4.03
N ASP A 92 36.95 25.39 -4.97
CA ASP A 92 37.09 24.61 -6.20
C ASP A 92 37.41 23.12 -6.00
N LYS A 93 37.68 22.71 -4.77
CA LYS A 93 38.20 21.37 -4.46
C LYS A 93 37.28 20.51 -3.60
N LEU A 94 36.83 21.04 -2.46
CA LEU A 94 36.13 20.23 -1.46
C LEU A 94 34.90 20.99 -0.95
N PHE A 95 33.75 20.39 -1.13
CA PHE A 95 32.46 20.98 -0.78
C PHE A 95 31.69 20.06 0.18
N VAL A 96 30.88 20.68 1.01
CA VAL A 96 29.96 19.98 1.90
C VAL A 96 28.56 20.53 1.74
N PHE A 97 27.59 19.65 1.91
CA PHE A 97 26.18 19.99 2.07
C PHE A 97 25.59 19.16 3.20
N ALA A 98 24.81 19.77 4.06
CA ALA A 98 24.05 19.09 5.11
C ALA A 98 22.62 19.63 5.18
N ASN A 99 21.68 18.75 5.47
CA ASN A 99 20.30 19.09 5.72
C ASN A 99 19.80 18.28 6.92
N PHE A 100 19.05 18.95 7.78
CA PHE A 100 18.35 18.30 8.90
C PHE A 100 16.92 18.82 8.97
N GLU A 101 15.96 17.90 9.19
CA GLU A 101 14.55 18.19 9.36
C GLU A 101 14.01 17.40 10.54
N ARG A 102 13.30 18.07 11.44
CA ARG A 102 12.60 17.48 12.59
C ARG A 102 11.11 17.72 12.45
N GLU A 103 10.34 16.66 12.63
CA GLU A 103 8.87 16.69 12.56
C GLU A 103 8.28 16.32 13.92
N TRP A 104 7.25 17.06 14.34
CA TRP A 104 6.40 16.77 15.49
C TRP A 104 4.97 16.68 14.99
N ASN A 105 4.44 15.46 14.97
CA ASN A 105 3.09 15.21 14.52
C ASN A 105 2.24 14.73 15.69
N THR A 106 1.11 15.39 15.90
CA THR A 106 0.04 14.97 16.81
C THR A 106 -1.22 14.84 15.98
N THR A 107 -1.87 13.69 16.00
CA THR A 107 -3.08 13.40 15.24
C THR A 107 -4.17 12.87 16.16
N PRO A 108 -5.46 13.08 15.82
CA PRO A 108 -6.56 12.45 16.57
C PRO A 108 -6.40 10.92 16.63
N GLY A 109 -6.58 10.37 17.81
CA GLY A 109 -6.52 8.91 18.00
C GLY A 109 -7.77 8.21 17.51
N THR A 110 -8.94 8.76 17.81
CA THR A 110 -10.23 8.27 17.33
C THR A 110 -11.21 9.43 17.21
N SER A 111 -12.14 9.34 16.28
CA SER A 111 -13.30 10.26 16.16
C SER A 111 -14.58 9.67 16.77
N ARG A 112 -14.51 8.45 17.35
CA ARG A 112 -15.64 7.74 17.92
C ARG A 112 -15.77 8.01 19.41
N LEU A 113 -17.01 8.10 19.89
CA LEU A 113 -17.34 8.32 21.28
C LEU A 113 -18.13 7.13 21.84
N ALA A 114 -17.94 6.84 23.11
CA ALA A 114 -18.79 5.92 23.86
C ALA A 114 -20.11 6.60 24.23
N ARG A 115 -21.20 5.83 24.30
CA ARG A 115 -22.50 6.33 24.75
C ARG A 115 -22.45 6.73 26.23
N THR A 116 -23.21 7.73 26.56
CA THR A 116 -23.38 8.17 27.97
C THR A 116 -24.51 7.43 28.68
N SER A 117 -25.37 6.75 27.95
CA SER A 117 -26.46 5.91 28.47
C SER A 117 -26.88 4.87 27.44
N ASP A 118 -27.52 3.77 27.90
CA ASP A 118 -27.98 2.70 27.01
C ASP A 118 -29.07 3.13 26.01
N GLY A 119 -29.85 4.15 26.34
CA GLY A 119 -30.86 4.70 25.44
C GLY A 119 -30.32 5.57 24.30
N GLN A 120 -29.05 5.92 24.31
CA GLN A 120 -28.44 6.76 23.28
C GLN A 120 -28.21 5.98 21.99
N SER A 121 -28.62 6.55 20.84
CA SER A 121 -28.42 5.97 19.53
C SER A 121 -26.94 5.88 19.17
N PHE A 122 -26.55 4.85 18.42
CA PHE A 122 -25.19 4.62 17.91
C PHE A 122 -25.20 4.07 16.48
N GLY A 123 -24.06 4.10 15.80
CA GLY A 123 -23.92 3.63 14.41
C GLY A 123 -24.64 4.55 13.40
N GLY A 124 -24.84 4.08 12.19
CA GLY A 124 -25.66 4.72 11.15
C GLY A 124 -25.38 6.19 10.86
N GLY A 125 -24.11 6.66 10.96
CA GLY A 125 -23.75 8.07 10.81
C GLY A 125 -23.62 8.85 12.13
N SER A 126 -24.00 8.25 13.27
CA SER A 126 -23.71 8.79 14.60
C SER A 126 -22.21 8.72 14.89
N GLN A 127 -21.70 9.68 15.67
CA GLN A 127 -20.34 9.62 16.21
C GLN A 127 -20.19 8.63 17.37
N TYR A 128 -21.29 8.10 17.90
CA TYR A 128 -21.29 7.17 19.05
C TYR A 128 -21.23 5.72 18.58
N ASN A 129 -20.41 4.92 19.28
CA ASN A 129 -20.37 3.49 19.19
C ASN A 129 -21.19 2.85 20.32
N ARG A 130 -21.52 1.55 20.22
CA ARG A 130 -22.38 0.82 21.16
C ARG A 130 -21.91 0.85 22.63
N PRO A 131 -20.63 0.71 22.97
CA PRO A 131 -20.19 0.68 24.36
C PRO A 131 -20.51 1.96 25.11
N THR A 132 -20.82 1.80 26.40
CA THR A 132 -21.08 2.94 27.31
C THR A 132 -19.82 3.35 28.05
N VAL A 133 -19.77 4.64 28.43
CA VAL A 133 -18.68 5.20 29.26
C VAL A 133 -18.55 4.42 30.57
N GLU A 134 -19.66 4.17 31.27
CA GLU A 134 -19.66 3.43 32.54
C GLU A 134 -18.98 2.06 32.43
N LYS A 135 -19.33 1.30 31.37
CA LYS A 135 -18.78 -0.05 31.20
C LYS A 135 -17.30 -0.03 30.80
N LEU A 136 -16.90 0.92 29.96
CA LEU A 136 -15.50 1.05 29.58
C LEU A 136 -14.62 1.54 30.75
N ASP A 137 -15.15 2.40 31.62
CA ASP A 137 -14.46 2.83 32.85
C ASP A 137 -14.34 1.67 33.85
N GLU A 138 -15.39 0.82 34.01
CA GLU A 138 -15.31 -0.41 34.77
C GLU A 138 -14.19 -1.31 34.29
N ILE A 139 -14.11 -1.53 32.97
CA ILE A 139 -13.08 -2.36 32.34
C ILE A 139 -11.69 -1.76 32.63
N SER A 140 -11.49 -0.47 32.38
CA SER A 140 -10.22 0.20 32.60
C SER A 140 -9.74 0.09 34.05
N ASN A 141 -10.63 0.40 35.01
CA ASN A 141 -10.29 0.33 36.43
C ASN A 141 -9.96 -1.11 36.87
N PHE A 142 -10.72 -2.09 36.39
CA PHE A 142 -10.43 -3.51 36.71
C PHE A 142 -9.05 -3.95 36.19
N LEU A 143 -8.68 -3.54 34.97
CA LEU A 143 -7.36 -3.86 34.40
C LEU A 143 -6.21 -3.22 35.19
N ILE A 144 -6.40 -1.99 35.67
CA ILE A 144 -5.43 -1.29 36.50
C ILE A 144 -5.30 -1.97 37.86
N ASP A 145 -6.42 -2.25 38.53
CA ASP A 145 -6.45 -2.78 39.88
C ASP A 145 -5.95 -4.23 39.94
N LYS A 146 -6.41 -5.10 39.04
CA LYS A 146 -6.08 -6.53 39.06
C LYS A 146 -4.71 -6.85 38.46
N TYR A 147 -4.35 -6.19 37.34
CA TYR A 147 -3.16 -6.52 36.54
C TYR A 147 -2.09 -5.43 36.53
N GLY A 148 -2.34 -4.27 37.14
CA GLY A 148 -1.43 -3.12 37.03
C GLY A 148 -1.24 -2.64 35.59
N TYR A 149 -2.23 -2.91 34.72
CA TYR A 149 -2.21 -2.58 33.31
C TYR A 149 -3.16 -1.42 33.00
N ASN A 150 -2.59 -0.28 32.61
CA ASN A 150 -3.37 0.85 32.11
C ASN A 150 -3.57 0.67 30.59
N PRO A 151 -4.78 0.43 30.07
CA PRO A 151 -5.04 0.23 28.66
C PRO A 151 -4.99 1.54 27.85
N GLY A 152 -4.81 2.69 28.51
CA GLY A 152 -4.97 4.01 27.91
C GLY A 152 -6.43 4.44 27.74
N PRO A 153 -6.70 5.67 27.32
CA PRO A 153 -8.07 6.13 27.05
C PRO A 153 -8.68 5.44 25.83
N TYR A 154 -10.01 5.34 25.81
CA TYR A 154 -10.78 4.80 24.68
C TYR A 154 -11.38 5.90 23.78
N GLN A 155 -11.36 7.15 24.19
CA GLN A 155 -11.85 8.31 23.44
C GLN A 155 -11.13 9.60 23.85
N GLY A 156 -11.22 10.66 23.02
CA GLY A 156 -10.72 12.00 23.34
C GLY A 156 -9.20 12.12 23.45
N TYR A 157 -8.45 11.19 22.85
CA TYR A 157 -6.99 11.18 22.89
C TYR A 157 -6.35 11.50 21.53
N SER A 158 -5.10 11.93 21.59
CA SER A 158 -4.27 12.18 20.42
C SER A 158 -3.01 11.33 20.45
N VAL A 159 -2.49 11.02 19.27
CA VAL A 159 -1.33 10.16 19.06
C VAL A 159 -0.17 11.00 18.54
N LYS A 160 1.02 10.83 19.16
CA LYS A 160 2.25 11.55 18.80
C LYS A 160 3.18 10.67 17.97
N THR A 161 3.55 11.14 16.78
CA THR A 161 4.44 10.45 15.85
C THR A 161 5.59 11.36 15.41
N PRO A 162 6.61 11.59 16.30
CA PRO A 162 7.76 12.40 15.93
C PRO A 162 8.64 11.70 14.90
N GLY A 163 9.31 12.50 14.06
CA GLY A 163 10.26 11.98 13.06
C GLY A 163 11.42 12.95 12.81
N TYR A 164 12.47 12.46 12.14
CA TYR A 164 13.54 13.31 11.63
C TYR A 164 14.14 12.76 10.34
N LYS A 165 14.75 13.68 9.57
CA LYS A 165 15.52 13.38 8.37
C LYS A 165 16.85 14.10 8.44
N LEU A 166 17.91 13.40 8.12
CA LEU A 166 19.28 13.91 8.07
C LEU A 166 19.90 13.52 6.75
N MET A 167 20.55 14.43 6.08
CA MET A 167 21.41 14.18 4.93
C MET A 167 22.71 14.96 5.05
N ALA A 168 23.82 14.31 4.72
CA ALA A 168 25.13 14.93 4.57
C ALA A 168 25.76 14.46 3.25
N ARG A 169 26.42 15.37 2.55
CA ARG A 169 27.09 15.09 1.29
C ARG A 169 28.43 15.82 1.25
N VAL A 170 29.43 15.13 0.77
CA VAL A 170 30.77 15.66 0.51
C VAL A 170 31.08 15.45 -0.97
N ASP A 171 31.50 16.51 -1.65
CA ASP A 171 31.95 16.47 -3.04
C ASP A 171 33.41 16.91 -3.08
N TRP A 172 34.27 16.02 -3.58
CA TRP A 172 35.72 16.22 -3.65
C TRP A 172 36.21 16.12 -5.09
N ASN A 173 36.67 17.22 -5.65
CA ASN A 173 37.42 17.29 -6.89
C ASN A 173 38.88 16.92 -6.57
N ILE A 174 39.20 15.62 -6.64
CA ILE A 174 40.54 15.08 -6.32
C ILE A 174 41.61 15.73 -7.21
N ASN A 175 41.32 15.76 -8.51
CA ASN A 175 42.09 16.45 -9.53
C ASN A 175 41.20 16.77 -10.75
N ARG A 176 41.78 17.28 -11.85
CA ARG A 176 41.04 17.67 -13.05
C ARG A 176 40.25 16.51 -13.69
N ASN A 177 40.69 15.29 -13.47
CA ASN A 177 40.14 14.09 -14.12
C ASN A 177 39.28 13.25 -13.17
N ASN A 178 39.39 13.43 -11.87
CA ASN A 178 38.74 12.56 -10.89
C ASN A 178 37.97 13.39 -9.86
N SER A 179 36.73 13.03 -9.67
CA SER A 179 35.87 13.56 -8.62
C SER A 179 35.15 12.45 -7.85
N LEU A 180 35.09 12.59 -6.54
CA LEU A 180 34.39 11.69 -5.61
C LEU A 180 33.27 12.42 -4.92
N ASN A 181 32.09 11.86 -4.90
CA ASN A 181 31.04 12.29 -3.98
C ASN A 181 30.67 11.16 -3.02
N VAL A 182 30.40 11.52 -1.79
CA VAL A 182 29.92 10.61 -0.74
C VAL A 182 28.69 11.23 -0.09
N ARG A 183 27.64 10.46 0.02
CA ARG A 183 26.39 10.90 0.62
C ARG A 183 25.95 9.91 1.71
N PHE A 184 25.53 10.44 2.83
CA PHE A 184 24.85 9.76 3.92
C PHE A 184 23.45 10.32 4.07
N SER A 185 22.45 9.47 4.26
CA SER A 185 21.11 9.87 4.65
C SER A 185 20.53 8.94 5.69
N ARG A 186 19.78 9.52 6.63
CA ARG A 186 19.01 8.78 7.63
C ARG A 186 17.65 9.42 7.85
N THR A 187 16.62 8.58 7.82
CA THR A 187 15.25 8.97 8.15
C THR A 187 14.74 8.06 9.25
N GLN A 188 14.08 8.64 10.22
CA GLN A 188 13.34 7.91 11.24
C GLN A 188 11.96 8.55 11.39
N ASN A 189 10.93 7.80 11.09
CA ASN A 189 9.54 8.18 11.20
C ASN A 189 8.73 7.03 11.79
N LYS A 190 7.55 7.37 12.31
CA LYS A 190 6.53 6.38 12.62
C LYS A 190 5.15 6.94 12.31
N TYR A 191 4.22 6.07 11.98
CA TYR A 191 2.81 6.44 11.88
C TYR A 191 1.96 5.48 12.70
N SER A 192 0.87 5.97 13.24
CA SER A 192 -0.05 5.20 14.04
C SER A 192 -1.15 4.57 13.19
N SER A 193 -1.53 3.36 13.52
CA SER A 193 -2.65 2.64 12.94
C SER A 193 -3.63 2.20 14.00
N SER A 194 -4.91 2.13 13.64
CA SER A 194 -5.92 1.44 14.43
C SER A 194 -5.59 -0.06 14.51
N PRO A 195 -6.08 -0.78 15.52
CA PRO A 195 -5.90 -2.23 15.57
C PRO A 195 -6.59 -2.89 14.36
N SER A 196 -6.06 -4.05 13.95
CA SER A 196 -6.66 -4.84 12.89
C SER A 196 -8.04 -5.35 13.29
N SER A 197 -8.99 -5.34 12.36
CA SER A 197 -10.29 -5.99 12.56
C SER A 197 -10.22 -7.52 12.43
N SER A 198 -9.12 -8.07 11.93
CA SER A 198 -8.97 -9.51 11.67
C SER A 198 -8.94 -10.33 12.95
N ILE A 199 -9.70 -11.42 12.94
CA ILE A 199 -9.74 -12.47 13.97
C ILE A 199 -9.22 -13.81 13.44
N SER A 200 -8.76 -13.84 12.17
CA SER A 200 -8.14 -15.05 11.59
C SER A 200 -6.94 -15.51 12.43
N PRO A 201 -6.74 -16.78 12.69
CA PRO A 201 -7.44 -17.97 12.20
C PRO A 201 -8.61 -18.45 13.09
N LEU A 202 -9.18 -17.61 13.90
CA LEU A 202 -10.32 -17.93 14.76
C LEU A 202 -11.68 -17.82 14.04
N ASP A 203 -11.69 -17.21 12.84
CA ASP A 203 -12.89 -16.90 12.04
C ASP A 203 -13.85 -18.11 11.87
N SER A 204 -13.30 -19.30 11.62
CA SER A 204 -14.08 -20.47 11.26
C SER A 204 -15.01 -21.01 12.34
N LYS A 205 -14.77 -20.61 13.60
CA LYS A 205 -15.54 -21.10 14.76
C LYS A 205 -16.19 -20.02 15.60
N LEU A 206 -15.82 -18.74 15.42
CA LEU A 206 -16.43 -17.65 16.19
C LEU A 206 -17.75 -17.15 15.62
N THR A 207 -18.03 -17.44 14.36
CA THR A 207 -19.32 -17.19 13.70
C THR A 207 -19.89 -15.76 13.81
N TYR A 208 -19.04 -14.73 13.64
CA TYR A 208 -19.47 -13.37 13.43
C TYR A 208 -18.72 -12.70 12.28
N ASP A 209 -19.35 -11.74 11.61
CA ASP A 209 -18.72 -10.97 10.54
C ASP A 209 -17.81 -9.93 11.17
N ARG A 210 -16.48 -10.10 10.99
CA ARG A 210 -15.47 -9.20 11.53
C ARG A 210 -15.57 -7.77 11.00
N ASN A 211 -16.15 -7.57 9.83
CA ASN A 211 -16.32 -6.24 9.26
C ASN A 211 -17.49 -5.51 9.92
N ASP A 212 -18.58 -6.24 10.17
CA ASP A 212 -19.78 -5.67 10.75
C ASP A 212 -19.73 -5.65 12.29
N TYR A 213 -19.12 -6.68 12.92
CA TYR A 213 -19.16 -6.89 14.37
C TYR A 213 -17.78 -6.98 15.04
N GLY A 214 -16.69 -6.68 14.32
CA GLY A 214 -15.33 -6.73 14.85
C GLY A 214 -14.95 -5.51 15.72
N ARG A 215 -13.71 -5.53 16.24
CA ARG A 215 -13.21 -4.53 17.20
C ARG A 215 -13.15 -3.10 16.69
N THR A 216 -13.20 -2.89 15.38
CA THR A 216 -13.21 -1.55 14.75
C THR A 216 -14.57 -1.14 14.19
N SER A 217 -15.61 -1.95 14.46
CA SER A 217 -16.99 -1.67 14.04
C SER A 217 -17.66 -0.63 14.93
N ASN A 218 -18.88 -0.22 14.55
CA ASN A 218 -19.71 0.68 15.37
C ASN A 218 -20.21 0.02 16.66
N TYR A 219 -20.05 -1.28 16.81
CA TYR A 219 -20.48 -2.06 17.98
C TYR A 219 -19.41 -2.15 19.07
N ALA A 220 -18.18 -1.75 18.77
CA ALA A 220 -17.02 -1.90 19.65
C ALA A 220 -16.32 -0.57 19.95
N MET A 221 -15.61 -0.55 21.09
CA MET A 221 -14.57 0.44 21.37
C MET A 221 -13.28 -0.27 21.71
N TYR A 222 -12.15 0.21 21.21
CA TYR A 222 -10.82 -0.25 21.61
C TYR A 222 -10.09 0.83 22.39
N PHE A 223 -9.28 0.41 23.36
CA PHE A 223 -8.42 1.32 24.12
C PHE A 223 -7.20 1.74 23.33
N GLN A 224 -6.59 2.87 23.70
CA GLN A 224 -5.45 3.46 22.98
C GLN A 224 -4.31 2.46 22.76
N ASN A 225 -3.96 1.65 23.77
CA ASN A 225 -2.85 0.72 23.71
C ASN A 225 -3.10 -0.49 22.79
N SER A 226 -4.33 -0.68 22.27
CA SER A 226 -4.60 -1.62 21.18
C SER A 226 -4.16 -1.10 19.80
N ARG A 227 -3.80 0.17 19.68
CA ARG A 227 -3.19 0.73 18.46
C ARG A 227 -1.74 0.28 18.34
N TYR A 228 -1.19 0.40 17.15
CA TYR A 228 0.22 0.14 16.93
C TYR A 228 0.86 1.25 16.09
N TYR A 229 2.19 1.29 16.12
CA TYR A 229 2.99 2.15 15.26
C TYR A 229 3.75 1.30 14.27
N GLN A 230 3.75 1.70 13.01
CA GLN A 230 4.70 1.20 12.03
C GLN A 230 5.88 2.16 12.02
N GLU A 231 7.05 1.70 12.45
CA GLU A 231 8.27 2.48 12.36
C GLU A 231 8.86 2.40 10.96
N GLN A 232 9.51 3.46 10.54
CA GLN A 232 10.12 3.61 9.22
C GLN A 232 11.50 4.21 9.40
N ASN A 233 12.47 3.34 9.58
CA ASN A 233 13.86 3.70 9.77
C ASN A 233 14.62 3.34 8.50
N PHE A 234 15.18 4.34 7.84
CA PHE A 234 15.94 4.17 6.60
C PHE A 234 17.31 4.83 6.73
N THR A 235 18.36 4.11 6.38
CA THR A 235 19.74 4.61 6.31
C THR A 235 20.31 4.30 4.94
N SER A 236 20.98 5.25 4.31
CA SER A 236 21.67 5.03 3.05
C SER A 236 23.02 5.71 3.03
N VAL A 237 24.00 5.01 2.45
CA VAL A 237 25.33 5.53 2.12
C VAL A 237 25.56 5.32 0.63
N ALA A 238 25.96 6.35 -0.09
CA ALA A 238 26.36 6.22 -1.49
C ALA A 238 27.69 6.90 -1.72
N ALA A 239 28.58 6.23 -2.47
CA ALA A 239 29.86 6.78 -2.92
C ALA A 239 29.94 6.64 -4.44
N GLU A 240 30.34 7.69 -5.13
CA GLU A 240 30.48 7.70 -6.58
C GLU A 240 31.80 8.38 -6.98
N LEU A 241 32.65 7.62 -7.67
CA LEU A 241 33.89 8.10 -8.26
C LEU A 241 33.68 8.28 -9.77
N ASN A 242 33.85 9.50 -10.25
CA ASN A 242 33.83 9.83 -11.66
C ASN A 242 35.24 10.13 -12.15
N SER A 243 35.68 9.41 -13.19
CA SER A 243 37.00 9.57 -13.81
C SER A 243 36.89 9.88 -15.29
N ARG A 244 37.77 10.73 -15.79
CA ARG A 244 37.83 11.15 -17.19
C ARG A 244 39.24 10.91 -17.77
N PHE A 245 39.26 10.30 -18.93
CA PHE A 245 40.49 9.96 -19.64
C PHE A 245 40.36 10.41 -21.12
N LEU A 246 41.49 10.41 -21.84
CA LEU A 246 41.51 10.79 -23.25
C LEU A 246 40.80 12.13 -23.55
N GLU A 247 41.13 13.17 -22.78
CA GLU A 247 40.53 14.50 -22.89
C GLU A 247 39.01 14.51 -22.69
N GLY A 248 38.51 13.59 -21.87
CA GLY A 248 37.09 13.42 -21.56
C GLY A 248 36.28 12.56 -22.52
N ARG A 249 36.93 12.00 -23.59
CA ARG A 249 36.27 11.06 -24.48
C ARG A 249 35.97 9.70 -23.83
N LEU A 250 36.80 9.27 -22.89
CA LEU A 250 36.58 8.07 -22.09
C LEU A 250 36.22 8.49 -20.68
N THR A 251 35.10 8.01 -20.16
CA THR A 251 34.62 8.26 -18.80
C THR A 251 34.42 6.95 -18.09
N ASN A 252 34.67 6.93 -16.78
CA ASN A 252 34.31 5.82 -15.91
C ASN A 252 33.57 6.37 -14.71
N THR A 253 32.49 5.69 -14.31
CA THR A 253 31.73 5.95 -13.10
C THR A 253 31.62 4.68 -12.27
N LEU A 254 32.32 4.65 -11.16
CA LEU A 254 32.22 3.58 -10.16
C LEU A 254 31.31 4.05 -9.02
N ARG A 255 30.22 3.33 -8.76
CA ARG A 255 29.26 3.66 -7.71
C ARG A 255 29.05 2.47 -6.77
N TYR A 256 29.08 2.77 -5.50
CA TYR A 256 28.64 1.86 -4.43
C TYR A 256 27.51 2.50 -3.64
N THR A 257 26.44 1.73 -3.37
CA THR A 257 25.34 2.15 -2.54
C THR A 257 25.03 1.05 -1.52
N TYR A 258 24.94 1.45 -0.26
CA TYR A 258 24.37 0.66 0.82
C TYR A 258 23.06 1.31 1.25
N SER A 259 22.04 0.51 1.46
CA SER A 259 20.80 0.96 2.11
C SER A 259 20.29 -0.07 3.10
N HIS A 260 19.78 0.40 4.23
CA HIS A 260 19.19 -0.42 5.27
C HIS A 260 17.83 0.16 5.65
N GLN A 261 16.81 -0.66 5.47
CA GLN A 261 15.43 -0.38 5.86
C GLN A 261 15.11 -1.26 7.07
N TYR A 262 14.68 -0.64 8.18
CA TYR A 262 14.33 -1.32 9.41
C TYR A 262 12.98 -0.79 9.91
N GLU A 263 11.95 -1.63 9.84
CA GLU A 263 10.56 -1.24 10.06
C GLU A 263 9.86 -2.20 11.02
N PRO A 264 10.15 -2.13 12.34
CA PRO A 264 9.41 -2.86 13.34
C PRO A 264 8.03 -2.23 13.58
N ARG A 265 7.12 -3.01 14.16
CA ARG A 265 5.95 -2.43 14.83
C ARG A 265 6.27 -2.17 16.29
N SER A 266 5.86 -1.01 16.77
CA SER A 266 5.92 -0.64 18.20
C SER A 266 4.52 -0.29 18.72
N TYR A 267 4.39 -0.14 20.03
CA TYR A 267 3.13 0.05 20.75
C TYR A 267 3.33 0.92 21.99
N ASP A 268 2.24 1.43 22.53
CA ASP A 268 2.23 2.17 23.79
C ASP A 268 2.01 1.22 24.97
N GLY A 269 2.48 1.61 26.13
CA GLY A 269 2.27 0.89 27.39
C GLY A 269 3.14 -0.37 27.56
N LYS A 270 2.71 -1.22 28.50
CA LYS A 270 3.36 -2.51 28.79
C LYS A 270 2.85 -3.59 27.83
N LEU A 271 3.68 -4.64 27.65
CA LEU A 271 3.24 -5.86 26.98
C LEU A 271 2.02 -6.45 27.71
N PHE A 272 0.96 -6.67 26.96
CA PHE A 272 -0.27 -7.27 27.46
C PHE A 272 -0.95 -8.02 26.29
N PRO A 273 -1.52 -9.21 26.51
CA PRO A 273 -2.16 -9.97 25.44
C PRO A 273 -3.35 -9.22 24.83
N THR A 274 -3.65 -9.51 23.59
CA THR A 274 -4.88 -9.02 22.95
C THR A 274 -6.09 -9.67 23.62
N VAL A 275 -7.08 -8.89 24.00
CA VAL A 275 -8.35 -9.39 24.53
C VAL A 275 -9.51 -8.73 23.80
N ASP A 276 -10.40 -9.53 23.22
CA ASP A 276 -11.70 -9.12 22.73
C ASP A 276 -12.80 -9.63 23.68
N ILE A 277 -13.59 -8.70 24.18
CA ILE A 277 -14.80 -9.00 24.96
C ILE A 277 -15.98 -8.93 24.01
N LEU A 278 -16.72 -10.02 23.88
CA LEU A 278 -17.95 -10.07 23.10
C LEU A 278 -19.16 -9.73 23.95
N GLU A 279 -20.21 -9.30 23.29
CA GLU A 279 -21.58 -9.26 23.80
C GLU A 279 -22.55 -9.52 22.64
N GLU A 280 -23.66 -10.18 22.96
CA GLU A 280 -24.71 -10.39 21.98
C GLU A 280 -25.32 -9.07 21.54
N TYR A 281 -25.62 -8.96 20.26
CA TYR A 281 -26.38 -7.86 19.69
C TYR A 281 -27.27 -8.38 18.55
N GLN A 282 -28.57 -8.30 18.75
CA GLN A 282 -29.58 -8.75 17.76
C GLN A 282 -29.36 -10.17 17.25
N GLY A 283 -29.07 -11.09 18.15
CA GLY A 283 -28.82 -12.49 17.84
C GLY A 283 -27.42 -12.80 17.27
N ASN A 284 -26.54 -11.78 17.17
CA ASN A 284 -25.18 -11.92 16.65
C ASN A 284 -24.15 -11.69 17.78
N ARG A 285 -23.07 -12.45 17.76
CA ARG A 285 -21.89 -12.12 18.55
C ARG A 285 -21.24 -10.87 17.98
N ALA A 286 -20.94 -9.89 18.81
CA ALA A 286 -20.26 -8.67 18.43
C ALA A 286 -19.20 -8.29 19.45
N VAL A 287 -18.05 -7.82 19.02
CA VAL A 287 -17.05 -7.26 19.93
C VAL A 287 -17.65 -6.01 20.58
N TYR A 288 -17.54 -5.94 21.90
CA TYR A 288 -17.95 -4.79 22.70
C TYR A 288 -16.74 -3.91 23.08
N ALA A 289 -15.69 -4.53 23.61
CA ALA A 289 -14.46 -3.86 23.99
C ALA A 289 -13.22 -4.66 23.60
N SER A 290 -12.16 -3.97 23.21
CA SER A 290 -10.84 -4.57 22.93
C SER A 290 -9.75 -3.83 23.68
N PHE A 291 -8.85 -4.57 24.33
CA PHE A 291 -7.69 -4.04 25.04
C PHE A 291 -6.47 -4.96 24.87
N GLY A 292 -5.31 -4.51 25.36
CA GLY A 292 -4.03 -5.17 25.08
C GLY A 292 -3.50 -4.79 23.71
N LEU A 293 -2.51 -5.51 23.21
CA LEU A 293 -1.88 -5.24 21.91
C LEU A 293 -2.80 -5.58 20.73
N ASP A 294 -2.57 -4.95 19.59
CA ASP A 294 -3.03 -5.46 18.31
C ASP A 294 -2.45 -6.88 18.06
N PRO A 295 -3.25 -7.87 17.64
CA PRO A 295 -2.81 -9.27 17.54
C PRO A 295 -1.69 -9.53 16.55
N PHE A 296 -1.31 -8.57 15.71
CA PHE A 296 -0.27 -8.69 14.69
C PHE A 296 0.98 -7.84 14.97
N THR A 297 1.04 -7.21 16.14
CA THR A 297 2.12 -6.25 16.47
C THR A 297 3.33 -6.90 17.06
N TYR A 298 3.15 -7.81 18.02
CA TYR A 298 4.27 -8.48 18.69
C TYR A 298 5.14 -9.28 17.71
N GLY A 299 6.44 -8.99 17.70
CA GLY A 299 7.39 -9.67 16.83
C GLY A 299 7.25 -9.31 15.32
N ASN A 300 6.50 -8.27 14.97
CA ASN A 300 6.38 -7.83 13.57
C ASN A 300 7.56 -6.95 13.18
N LEU A 301 8.24 -7.34 12.09
CA LEU A 301 9.44 -6.67 11.57
C LEU A 301 9.50 -6.80 10.05
N ARG A 302 9.86 -5.71 9.38
CA ARG A 302 10.38 -5.73 8.00
C ARG A 302 11.78 -5.15 8.01
N GLU A 303 12.76 -5.92 7.51
CA GLU A 303 14.14 -5.48 7.45
C GLU A 303 14.74 -5.89 6.11
N VAL A 304 15.36 -4.94 5.42
CA VAL A 304 16.05 -5.18 4.14
C VAL A 304 17.38 -4.45 4.14
N SER A 305 18.46 -5.19 3.93
CA SER A 305 19.78 -4.62 3.67
C SER A 305 20.12 -4.83 2.20
N THR A 306 20.55 -3.77 1.52
CA THR A 306 20.87 -3.77 0.08
C THR A 306 22.24 -3.20 -0.15
N HIS A 307 23.05 -3.91 -0.91
CA HIS A 307 24.33 -3.44 -1.45
C HIS A 307 24.24 -3.43 -2.98
N VAL A 308 24.60 -2.32 -3.61
CA VAL A 308 24.67 -2.20 -5.06
C VAL A 308 26.02 -1.66 -5.46
N VAL A 309 26.71 -2.37 -6.36
CA VAL A 309 27.94 -1.91 -7.02
C VAL A 309 27.64 -1.75 -8.50
N THR A 310 27.98 -0.61 -9.07
CA THR A 310 27.86 -0.35 -10.51
C THR A 310 29.18 0.23 -11.01
N ASP A 311 29.71 -0.34 -12.10
CA ASP A 311 30.84 0.21 -12.83
C ASP A 311 30.42 0.45 -14.28
N GLU A 312 30.57 1.68 -14.74
CA GLU A 312 30.12 2.14 -16.05
C GLU A 312 31.24 2.83 -16.79
N ILE A 313 31.45 2.45 -18.04
CA ILE A 313 32.38 3.08 -18.96
C ILE A 313 31.59 3.74 -20.10
N GLY A 314 31.90 5.01 -20.38
CA GLY A 314 31.40 5.77 -21.52
C GLY A 314 32.52 6.12 -22.47
N TYR A 315 32.32 5.91 -23.79
CA TYR A 315 33.29 6.28 -24.82
C TYR A 315 32.61 7.05 -25.95
N THR A 316 33.08 8.27 -26.17
CA THR A 316 32.54 9.15 -27.21
C THR A 316 33.47 9.18 -28.41
N VAL A 317 32.97 8.78 -29.56
CA VAL A 317 33.67 8.80 -30.85
C VAL A 317 32.75 9.21 -32.00
N GLY A 318 33.10 10.28 -32.72
CA GLY A 318 32.27 10.82 -33.80
C GLY A 318 30.85 11.20 -33.33
N LYS A 319 29.85 10.57 -33.94
CA LYS A 319 28.41 10.81 -33.60
C LYS A 319 27.89 9.90 -32.48
N ASN A 320 28.70 8.95 -32.01
CA ASN A 320 28.29 7.90 -31.10
C ASN A 320 28.85 8.14 -29.70
N ARG A 321 28.04 7.82 -28.68
CA ARG A 321 28.48 7.68 -27.31
C ARG A 321 28.10 6.29 -26.81
N PHE A 322 29.07 5.41 -26.81
CA PHE A 322 28.90 4.07 -26.27
C PHE A 322 28.94 4.08 -24.75
N VAL A 323 28.05 3.35 -24.13
CA VAL A 323 27.99 3.12 -22.69
C VAL A 323 27.95 1.61 -22.45
N ALA A 324 28.85 1.12 -21.61
CA ALA A 324 28.86 -0.25 -21.15
C ALA A 324 28.94 -0.27 -19.62
N GLY A 325 28.17 -1.13 -18.97
CA GLY A 325 28.18 -1.19 -17.51
C GLY A 325 27.91 -2.59 -16.96
N LEU A 326 28.44 -2.78 -15.76
CA LEU A 326 28.23 -3.93 -14.91
C LEU A 326 27.50 -3.47 -13.64
N GLN A 327 26.53 -4.23 -13.19
CA GLN A 327 25.87 -3.98 -11.91
C GLN A 327 25.67 -5.28 -11.15
N PHE A 328 26.04 -5.24 -9.89
CA PHE A 328 25.77 -6.30 -8.93
C PHE A 328 24.93 -5.74 -7.79
N GLU A 329 23.86 -6.44 -7.46
CA GLU A 329 22.95 -6.12 -6.34
C GLU A 329 22.89 -7.35 -5.43
N HIS A 330 23.01 -7.10 -4.12
CA HIS A 330 22.85 -8.12 -3.07
C HIS A 330 21.87 -7.58 -2.02
N ASN A 331 20.82 -8.35 -1.75
CA ASN A 331 19.80 -8.03 -0.77
C ASN A 331 19.64 -9.16 0.22
N VAL A 332 19.51 -8.82 1.49
CA VAL A 332 19.02 -9.72 2.53
C VAL A 332 17.72 -9.17 3.05
N ALA A 333 16.64 -9.91 2.85
CA ALA A 333 15.32 -9.54 3.32
C ALA A 333 14.89 -10.45 4.47
N LYS A 334 14.48 -9.85 5.59
CA LYS A 334 14.05 -10.50 6.81
C LYS A 334 12.68 -9.95 7.21
N ASN A 335 11.78 -10.83 7.63
CA ASN A 335 10.43 -10.45 8.02
C ASN A 335 10.02 -11.20 9.28
N GLY A 336 9.44 -10.49 10.24
CA GLY A 336 8.83 -11.05 11.44
C GLY A 336 7.31 -10.93 11.34
N TYR A 337 6.61 -12.02 11.61
CA TYR A 337 5.16 -12.03 11.66
C TYR A 337 4.68 -13.18 12.56
N LEU A 338 4.31 -12.84 13.80
CA LEU A 338 3.73 -13.78 14.74
C LEU A 338 2.29 -13.36 15.06
N GLN A 339 1.34 -14.03 14.45
CA GLN A 339 -0.08 -13.75 14.66
C GLN A 339 -0.52 -14.21 16.06
N GLY A 340 -0.85 -13.23 16.92
CA GLY A 340 -1.16 -13.47 18.31
C GLY A 340 0.08 -13.86 19.15
N GLY A 341 1.30 -13.42 18.73
CA GLY A 341 2.54 -13.78 19.45
C GLY A 341 2.60 -13.33 20.92
N ALA A 342 1.81 -12.33 21.32
CA ALA A 342 1.64 -11.92 22.72
C ALA A 342 0.48 -12.64 23.44
N GLY A 343 -0.17 -13.61 22.79
CA GLY A 343 -1.43 -14.20 23.22
C GLY A 343 -2.63 -13.36 22.76
N TYR A 344 -3.67 -14.03 22.30
CA TYR A 344 -4.93 -13.42 21.88
C TYR A 344 -6.10 -14.22 22.44
N TYR A 345 -6.82 -13.62 23.35
CA TYR A 345 -7.97 -14.20 24.03
C TYR A 345 -9.27 -13.58 23.51
N VAL A 346 -10.31 -14.39 23.38
CA VAL A 346 -11.68 -13.96 23.08
C VAL A 346 -12.59 -14.50 24.17
N TYR A 347 -13.32 -13.62 24.85
CA TYR A 347 -14.30 -13.97 25.88
C TYR A 347 -15.71 -13.70 25.41
N GLU A 348 -16.64 -14.57 25.75
CA GLU A 348 -18.05 -14.45 25.34
C GLU A 348 -18.74 -13.27 26.02
N THR A 349 -18.33 -12.95 27.25
CA THR A 349 -18.84 -11.80 28.02
C THR A 349 -17.74 -11.15 28.87
N TRP A 350 -17.99 -9.92 29.33
CA TRP A 350 -17.14 -9.26 30.31
C TRP A 350 -17.09 -10.01 31.63
N ASP A 351 -18.23 -10.58 32.09
CA ASP A 351 -18.30 -11.34 33.33
C ASP A 351 -17.47 -12.64 33.27
N ASP A 352 -17.32 -13.25 32.10
CA ASP A 352 -16.44 -14.40 31.92
C ASP A 352 -14.97 -14.02 32.15
N PHE A 353 -14.53 -12.89 31.58
CA PHE A 353 -13.17 -12.39 31.80
C PHE A 353 -12.92 -12.00 33.26
N LYS A 354 -13.85 -11.25 33.86
CA LYS A 354 -13.73 -10.72 35.20
C LYS A 354 -13.64 -11.85 36.28
N ASN A 355 -14.35 -12.94 36.03
CA ASN A 355 -14.40 -14.09 36.94
C ASN A 355 -13.44 -15.24 36.55
N ASP A 356 -12.44 -14.97 35.75
CA ASP A 356 -11.39 -15.93 35.32
C ASP A 356 -12.00 -17.24 34.74
N ARG A 357 -13.12 -17.12 33.96
CA ARG A 357 -13.73 -18.27 33.29
C ARG A 357 -12.94 -18.63 32.04
N GLU A 358 -13.18 -19.83 31.52
CA GLU A 358 -12.57 -20.31 30.28
C GLU A 358 -12.86 -19.39 29.11
N PRO A 359 -11.84 -18.95 28.33
CA PRO A 359 -12.03 -18.16 27.10
C PRO A 359 -12.87 -18.92 26.04
N LEU A 360 -13.64 -18.20 25.24
CA LEU A 360 -14.31 -18.76 24.07
C LEU A 360 -13.31 -19.27 23.03
N ALA A 361 -12.21 -18.52 22.84
CA ALA A 361 -11.13 -18.89 21.94
C ALA A 361 -9.80 -18.26 22.37
N PHE A 362 -8.73 -18.90 21.96
CA PHE A 362 -7.36 -18.43 22.18
C PHE A 362 -6.49 -18.67 20.96
N ARG A 363 -5.58 -17.75 20.70
CA ARG A 363 -4.56 -17.88 19.63
C ARG A 363 -3.20 -17.46 20.16
N ILE A 364 -2.17 -18.28 19.85
CA ILE A 364 -0.76 -17.92 20.07
C ILE A 364 0.08 -18.40 18.89
N ALA A 365 1.13 -17.64 18.55
CA ALA A 365 2.19 -18.07 17.66
C ALA A 365 3.55 -17.87 18.33
N HIS A 366 4.48 -18.77 18.09
CA HIS A 366 5.81 -18.83 18.71
C HIS A 366 6.84 -19.44 17.76
N GLY A 367 8.12 -19.37 18.07
CA GLY A 367 9.19 -20.05 17.34
C GLY A 367 9.01 -21.57 17.41
N ASN A 368 9.30 -22.28 16.31
CA ASN A 368 9.27 -23.74 16.27
C ASN A 368 10.63 -24.34 16.64
N ASN A 369 11.12 -24.03 17.84
CA ASN A 369 12.35 -24.53 18.44
C ASN A 369 12.12 -24.83 19.92
N ASP A 370 13.02 -25.58 20.54
CA ASP A 370 12.87 -26.03 21.93
C ASP A 370 12.77 -24.87 22.94
N ALA A 371 13.30 -23.69 22.59
CA ALA A 371 13.23 -22.48 23.42
C ALA A 371 11.96 -21.65 23.15
N LEU A 372 11.12 -22.04 22.18
CA LEU A 372 9.94 -21.29 21.71
C LEU A 372 10.25 -19.85 21.27
N ALA A 373 11.55 -19.54 21.06
CA ALA A 373 12.03 -18.21 20.73
C ALA A 373 11.68 -17.85 19.30
N GLN A 374 11.28 -16.59 19.07
CA GLN A 374 11.00 -16.12 17.73
C GLN A 374 12.23 -16.16 16.86
N GLU A 375 12.13 -16.84 15.73
CA GLU A 375 13.07 -16.74 14.60
C GLU A 375 12.44 -15.93 13.47
N TYR A 376 13.31 -15.22 12.74
CA TYR A 376 12.83 -14.37 11.65
C TYR A 376 13.09 -15.05 10.30
N PRO A 377 12.04 -15.36 9.53
CA PRO A 377 12.20 -15.80 8.15
C PRO A 377 13.02 -14.81 7.34
N GLN A 378 13.97 -15.32 6.57
CA GLN A 378 14.80 -14.49 5.70
C GLN A 378 15.17 -15.22 4.40
N PHE A 379 15.48 -14.45 3.37
CA PHE A 379 16.06 -14.94 2.13
C PHE A 379 17.08 -13.95 1.58
N THR A 380 17.94 -14.43 0.69
CA THR A 380 18.90 -13.61 -0.04
C THR A 380 18.46 -13.47 -1.51
N TYR A 381 18.57 -12.27 -2.05
CA TYR A 381 18.38 -11.99 -3.45
C TYR A 381 19.63 -11.36 -4.02
N MET A 382 20.12 -11.88 -5.13
CA MET A 382 21.22 -11.30 -5.88
C MET A 382 20.80 -11.03 -7.32
N GLN A 383 21.29 -9.96 -7.91
CA GLN A 383 21.09 -9.66 -9.33
C GLN A 383 22.39 -9.28 -9.99
N TYR A 384 22.70 -9.96 -11.05
CA TYR A 384 23.84 -9.67 -11.93
C TYR A 384 23.30 -9.03 -13.19
N SER A 385 23.88 -7.92 -13.61
CA SER A 385 23.43 -7.23 -14.82
C SER A 385 24.62 -6.74 -15.64
N ILE A 386 24.48 -6.85 -16.97
CA ILE A 386 25.39 -6.26 -17.96
C ILE A 386 24.53 -5.44 -18.90
N TYR A 387 24.95 -4.24 -19.27
CA TYR A 387 24.24 -3.43 -20.22
C TYR A 387 25.17 -2.71 -21.20
N LEU A 388 24.66 -2.51 -22.41
CA LEU A 388 25.32 -1.82 -23.52
C LEU A 388 24.33 -0.85 -24.14
N GLN A 389 24.78 0.37 -24.45
CA GLN A 389 23.96 1.41 -25.09
C GLN A 389 24.81 2.24 -26.04
N ASP A 390 24.23 2.62 -27.16
CA ASP A 390 24.76 3.64 -28.05
C ASP A 390 23.79 4.83 -28.10
N GLU A 391 24.29 6.01 -27.78
CA GLU A 391 23.62 7.29 -27.96
C GLU A 391 24.11 7.94 -29.25
N ILE A 392 23.29 7.90 -30.31
CA ILE A 392 23.67 8.28 -31.68
C ILE A 392 23.14 9.68 -31.99
N ASN A 393 24.00 10.64 -32.26
CA ASN A 393 23.64 11.95 -32.77
C ASN A 393 23.72 11.92 -34.29
N PHE A 394 22.67 11.44 -34.98
CA PHE A 394 22.60 11.39 -36.46
C PHE A 394 22.76 12.78 -37.06
N SER A 395 22.13 13.76 -36.45
CA SER A 395 22.24 15.19 -36.80
C SER A 395 21.97 16.05 -35.55
N GLU A 396 22.10 17.36 -35.68
CA GLU A 396 21.71 18.29 -34.62
C GLU A 396 20.21 18.19 -34.22
N ARG A 397 19.39 17.68 -35.17
CA ARG A 397 17.94 17.56 -35.04
C ARG A 397 17.46 16.17 -34.61
N PHE A 398 18.21 15.11 -34.88
CA PHE A 398 17.78 13.74 -34.65
C PHE A 398 18.79 12.96 -33.83
N LYS A 399 18.33 12.51 -32.67
CA LYS A 399 19.08 11.66 -31.74
C LYS A 399 18.33 10.37 -31.52
N ALA A 400 19.05 9.26 -31.44
CA ALA A 400 18.50 7.98 -31.04
C ALA A 400 19.39 7.33 -29.97
N THR A 401 18.74 6.52 -29.15
CA THR A 401 19.41 5.68 -28.16
C THR A 401 19.00 4.24 -28.42
N VAL A 402 19.98 3.35 -28.58
CA VAL A 402 19.73 1.92 -28.77
C VAL A 402 20.51 1.18 -27.68
N GLY A 403 19.88 0.32 -26.94
CA GLY A 403 20.56 -0.39 -25.88
C GLY A 403 19.94 -1.74 -25.58
N ILE A 404 20.70 -2.55 -24.86
CA ILE A 404 20.28 -3.87 -24.39
C ILE A 404 20.82 -4.09 -22.99
N ARG A 405 19.99 -4.67 -22.15
CA ARG A 405 20.37 -5.07 -20.80
C ARG A 405 20.07 -6.55 -20.58
N PHE A 406 21.05 -7.24 -20.01
CA PHE A 406 20.96 -8.63 -19.60
C PHE A 406 20.94 -8.68 -18.06
N GLU A 407 20.01 -9.42 -17.50
CA GLU A 407 19.80 -9.51 -16.06
C GLU A 407 19.62 -10.97 -15.64
N VAL A 408 20.29 -11.37 -14.58
CA VAL A 408 20.15 -12.71 -14.00
C VAL A 408 19.83 -12.54 -12.51
N PRO A 409 18.54 -12.60 -12.12
CA PRO A 409 18.16 -12.71 -10.71
C PRO A 409 18.54 -14.10 -10.19
N SER A 410 19.09 -14.14 -8.97
CA SER A 410 19.50 -15.36 -8.30
C SER A 410 18.95 -15.37 -6.87
N TYR A 411 18.42 -16.50 -6.46
CA TYR A 411 17.88 -16.75 -5.14
C TYR A 411 18.57 -17.99 -4.57
N PRO A 412 19.54 -17.82 -3.65
CA PRO A 412 20.14 -18.95 -2.94
C PRO A 412 19.09 -19.81 -2.25
N SER A 413 19.40 -21.11 -2.12
CA SER A 413 18.51 -22.08 -1.48
C SER A 413 18.16 -21.71 -0.03
N ILE A 414 16.94 -22.05 0.36
CA ILE A 414 16.46 -21.99 1.74
C ILE A 414 16.12 -23.41 2.25
N ASP A 415 16.97 -24.38 1.98
CA ASP A 415 16.74 -25.81 2.26
C ASP A 415 16.34 -26.11 3.72
N ASN A 416 16.81 -25.30 4.68
CA ASN A 416 16.41 -25.41 6.08
C ASN A 416 14.89 -25.21 6.32
N ASN A 417 14.18 -24.70 5.31
CA ASN A 417 12.73 -24.48 5.37
C ASN A 417 11.93 -25.57 4.63
N GLU A 418 12.54 -26.73 4.34
CA GLU A 418 11.81 -27.84 3.74
C GLU A 418 10.93 -28.54 4.79
N ASN A 419 9.65 -28.35 4.65
CA ASN A 419 8.63 -29.13 5.35
C ASN A 419 8.48 -30.49 4.66
N LYS A 420 9.11 -31.54 5.23
CA LYS A 420 9.15 -32.88 4.62
C LYS A 420 7.77 -33.54 4.57
N ASP A 421 6.92 -33.32 5.56
CA ASP A 421 5.56 -33.86 5.58
C ASP A 421 4.70 -33.22 4.49
N PHE A 422 4.84 -31.91 4.30
CA PHE A 422 4.23 -31.22 3.17
C PHE A 422 4.72 -31.80 1.83
N THR A 423 6.03 -31.92 1.65
CA THR A 423 6.62 -32.48 0.42
C THR A 423 6.09 -33.87 0.10
N GLN A 424 5.93 -34.72 1.11
CA GLN A 424 5.37 -36.05 0.97
C GLN A 424 3.88 -36.02 0.66
N ALA A 425 3.08 -35.25 1.43
CA ALA A 425 1.63 -35.17 1.28
C ALA A 425 1.20 -34.60 -0.08
N PHE A 426 1.96 -33.61 -0.60
CA PHE A 426 1.66 -32.95 -1.87
C PHE A 426 2.52 -33.44 -3.05
N ALA A 427 3.17 -34.60 -2.93
CA ALA A 427 4.00 -35.17 -4.00
C ALA A 427 3.27 -35.29 -5.35
N ASN A 428 1.99 -35.69 -5.34
CA ASN A 428 1.15 -35.84 -6.53
C ASN A 428 0.56 -34.49 -7.04
N TYR A 429 0.80 -33.38 -6.36
CA TYR A 429 0.33 -32.05 -6.73
C TYR A 429 1.47 -31.16 -7.23
N GLY A 430 2.30 -31.68 -8.15
CA GLY A 430 3.41 -30.96 -8.77
C GLY A 430 4.75 -31.13 -8.06
N GLY A 431 4.82 -31.87 -6.94
CA GLY A 431 6.05 -32.18 -6.22
C GLY A 431 6.80 -30.93 -5.74
N TYR A 432 6.06 -29.90 -5.30
CA TYR A 432 6.61 -28.66 -4.77
C TYR A 432 7.15 -28.86 -3.36
N LYS A 433 8.11 -28.01 -2.97
CA LYS A 433 8.69 -27.95 -1.64
C LYS A 433 8.51 -26.57 -1.03
N THR A 434 8.38 -26.48 0.28
CA THR A 434 8.36 -25.20 1.01
C THR A 434 9.70 -24.48 1.00
N SER A 435 10.76 -25.12 0.51
CA SER A 435 12.09 -24.54 0.30
C SER A 435 12.36 -24.13 -1.15
N ASP A 436 11.43 -24.38 -2.09
CA ASP A 436 11.60 -24.03 -3.50
C ASP A 436 11.72 -22.50 -3.65
N MET A 437 12.75 -22.03 -4.35
CA MET A 437 12.96 -20.65 -4.73
C MET A 437 12.99 -20.51 -6.25
N PRO A 438 12.69 -19.34 -6.83
CA PRO A 438 12.72 -19.13 -8.26
C PRO A 438 14.10 -19.45 -8.83
N LYS A 439 14.14 -20.17 -9.95
CA LYS A 439 15.40 -20.50 -10.63
C LYS A 439 16.00 -19.25 -11.28
N ALA A 440 17.31 -19.12 -11.21
CA ALA A 440 18.03 -18.11 -11.96
C ALA A 440 17.76 -18.26 -13.47
N ARG A 441 17.33 -17.20 -14.11
CA ARG A 441 17.02 -17.16 -15.55
C ARG A 441 17.49 -15.86 -16.15
N LEU A 442 18.09 -15.93 -17.35
CA LEU A 442 18.47 -14.75 -18.10
C LEU A 442 17.22 -13.99 -18.56
N ALA A 443 17.13 -12.73 -18.19
CA ALA A 443 16.14 -11.78 -18.69
C ALA A 443 16.84 -10.78 -19.61
N VAL A 444 16.24 -10.52 -20.77
CA VAL A 444 16.80 -9.63 -21.79
C VAL A 444 15.87 -8.44 -21.96
N ALA A 445 16.41 -7.23 -21.93
CA ALA A 445 15.66 -5.97 -22.01
C ALA A 445 16.24 -5.05 -23.10
N PRO A 446 15.89 -5.25 -24.38
CA PRO A 446 16.23 -4.33 -25.45
C PRO A 446 15.39 -3.05 -25.32
N ARG A 447 16.01 -1.89 -25.66
CA ARG A 447 15.35 -0.58 -25.62
C ARG A 447 15.83 0.30 -26.75
N VAL A 448 14.90 1.06 -27.31
CA VAL A 448 15.16 2.07 -28.33
C VAL A 448 14.39 3.33 -27.98
N GLY A 449 15.05 4.46 -28.02
CA GLY A 449 14.44 5.78 -27.85
C GLY A 449 14.91 6.74 -28.92
N PHE A 450 14.12 7.76 -29.21
CA PHE A 450 14.50 8.82 -30.15
C PHE A 450 13.94 10.17 -29.74
N ASN A 451 14.59 11.21 -30.23
CA ASN A 451 14.14 12.60 -30.12
C ASN A 451 14.45 13.30 -31.47
N TRP A 452 13.40 13.87 -32.09
CA TRP A 452 13.48 14.50 -33.39
C TRP A 452 12.91 15.91 -33.34
N ASP A 453 13.77 16.92 -33.47
CA ASP A 453 13.37 18.30 -33.75
C ASP A 453 13.07 18.46 -35.24
N MET A 454 11.79 18.36 -35.61
CA MET A 454 11.36 18.39 -37.00
C MET A 454 11.65 19.73 -37.69
N THR A 455 11.69 20.82 -36.95
CA THR A 455 11.89 22.19 -37.48
C THR A 455 13.32 22.68 -37.38
N GLY A 456 14.12 22.14 -36.47
CA GLY A 456 15.45 22.65 -36.11
C GLY A 456 15.42 23.88 -35.20
N GLU A 457 14.23 24.40 -34.88
CA GLU A 457 14.00 25.55 -34.01
C GLU A 457 13.33 25.12 -32.67
N ARG A 458 13.23 23.82 -32.41
CA ARG A 458 12.50 23.20 -31.24
C ARG A 458 11.04 23.60 -31.16
N LYS A 459 10.43 23.96 -32.30
CA LYS A 459 9.00 24.27 -32.38
C LYS A 459 8.14 23.02 -32.43
N TYR A 460 8.60 21.96 -33.14
CA TYR A 460 7.91 20.68 -33.21
C TYR A 460 8.89 19.56 -32.91
N ILE A 461 8.73 18.92 -31.74
CA ILE A 461 9.60 17.84 -31.31
C ILE A 461 8.78 16.56 -31.21
N LEU A 462 9.15 15.56 -31.99
CA LEU A 462 8.62 14.19 -31.84
C LEU A 462 9.62 13.36 -31.07
N ARG A 463 9.16 12.77 -29.97
CA ARG A 463 9.98 11.90 -29.12
C ARG A 463 9.21 10.63 -28.77
N GLY A 464 9.93 9.55 -28.55
CA GLY A 464 9.32 8.29 -28.17
C GLY A 464 10.31 7.17 -28.08
N GLY A 465 9.79 5.97 -27.95
CA GLY A 465 10.60 4.78 -27.88
C GLY A 465 9.79 3.54 -27.58
N THR A 466 10.50 2.43 -27.53
CA THR A 466 9.96 1.13 -27.17
C THR A 466 11.03 0.30 -26.45
N GLY A 467 10.61 -0.61 -25.58
CA GLY A 467 11.57 -1.47 -24.89
C GLY A 467 10.94 -2.39 -23.86
N VAL A 468 11.72 -3.36 -23.42
CA VAL A 468 11.35 -4.33 -22.41
C VAL A 468 11.95 -3.94 -21.06
N PHE A 469 11.15 -4.08 -20.01
CA PHE A 469 11.52 -3.80 -18.63
C PHE A 469 11.21 -5.01 -17.76
N ASN A 470 12.20 -5.48 -17.01
CA ASN A 470 12.06 -6.61 -16.10
C ASN A 470 11.83 -6.10 -14.68
N GLY A 471 10.83 -6.64 -14.04
CA GLY A 471 10.51 -6.41 -12.63
C GLY A 471 10.99 -7.52 -11.73
N ARG A 472 10.53 -7.50 -10.50
CA ARG A 472 10.79 -8.52 -9.48
C ARG A 472 9.53 -8.77 -8.67
N LEU A 473 9.48 -9.92 -7.99
CA LEU A 473 8.43 -10.20 -7.02
C LEU A 473 8.61 -9.33 -5.76
N PRO A 474 7.53 -8.98 -5.08
CA PRO A 474 7.62 -8.37 -3.76
C PRO A 474 8.39 -9.28 -2.79
N PHE A 475 9.35 -8.73 -2.07
CA PHE A 475 10.16 -9.52 -1.12
C PHE A 475 9.33 -10.16 -0.02
N VAL A 476 8.21 -9.52 0.39
CA VAL A 476 7.27 -10.07 1.36
C VAL A 476 6.62 -11.39 0.88
N TRP A 477 6.43 -11.57 -0.43
CA TRP A 477 5.93 -12.82 -0.98
C TRP A 477 6.97 -13.93 -0.91
N LEU A 478 8.23 -13.61 -1.20
CA LEU A 478 9.34 -14.58 -1.16
C LEU A 478 9.66 -14.99 0.28
N VAL A 479 9.69 -14.04 1.21
CA VAL A 479 9.94 -14.36 2.62
C VAL A 479 8.77 -15.12 3.26
N SER A 480 7.55 -14.97 2.75
CA SER A 480 6.39 -15.74 3.23
C SER A 480 6.48 -17.22 2.92
N VAL A 481 7.28 -17.62 1.93
CA VAL A 481 7.60 -19.03 1.65
C VAL A 481 8.29 -19.66 2.86
N ALA A 482 9.31 -19.00 3.40
CA ALA A 482 9.98 -19.45 4.62
C ALA A 482 9.07 -19.30 5.86
N GLY A 483 8.41 -18.15 6.01
CA GLY A 483 7.57 -17.83 7.18
C GLY A 483 6.37 -18.77 7.35
N ASN A 484 5.78 -19.22 6.24
CA ASN A 484 4.60 -20.09 6.22
C ASN A 484 4.97 -21.59 6.05
N SER A 485 6.25 -21.93 6.07
CA SER A 485 6.73 -23.31 5.95
C SER A 485 6.39 -24.20 7.16
N ASN A 486 6.10 -23.60 8.30
CA ASN A 486 5.99 -24.21 9.62
C ASN A 486 7.32 -24.73 10.21
N CYS A 487 8.43 -24.50 9.51
CA CYS A 487 9.75 -24.92 10.02
C CYS A 487 10.31 -23.95 11.06
N ILE A 488 10.01 -22.65 10.92
CA ILE A 488 10.57 -21.57 11.73
C ILE A 488 9.65 -21.19 12.89
N GLN A 489 8.35 -21.16 12.63
CA GLN A 489 7.35 -20.75 13.60
C GLN A 489 6.12 -21.67 13.57
N ASN A 490 5.48 -21.79 14.71
CA ASN A 490 4.25 -22.54 14.87
C ASN A 490 3.14 -21.65 15.43
N GLY A 491 1.91 -21.98 15.14
CA GLY A 491 0.75 -21.24 15.63
C GLY A 491 -0.38 -22.18 16.04
N LEU A 492 -0.97 -21.92 17.21
CA LEU A 492 -2.01 -22.73 17.81
C LEU A 492 -3.28 -21.90 18.04
N SER A 493 -4.42 -22.42 17.56
CA SER A 493 -5.74 -21.87 17.85
C SER A 493 -6.51 -22.90 18.69
N LEU A 494 -7.01 -22.47 19.85
CA LEU A 494 -7.77 -23.28 20.79
C LEU A 494 -9.17 -22.68 20.93
N TYR A 495 -10.13 -23.55 21.22
CA TYR A 495 -11.53 -23.16 21.41
C TYR A 495 -12.04 -23.76 22.71
N LYS A 496 -13.05 -23.15 23.32
CA LYS A 496 -13.64 -23.57 24.59
C LYS A 496 -13.86 -25.08 24.64
N GLY A 497 -13.38 -25.70 25.70
CA GLY A 497 -13.39 -27.16 25.91
C GLY A 497 -12.12 -27.87 25.45
N ASP A 498 -11.11 -27.20 24.85
CA ASP A 498 -9.80 -27.81 24.58
C ASP A 498 -8.98 -27.90 25.89
N SER A 499 -8.50 -29.08 26.21
CA SER A 499 -7.75 -29.33 27.47
C SER A 499 -6.44 -28.54 27.61
N ARG A 500 -5.95 -27.94 26.49
CA ARG A 500 -4.76 -27.10 26.45
C ARG A 500 -5.09 -25.61 26.58
N MET A 501 -6.39 -25.25 26.72
CA MET A 501 -6.78 -23.85 26.83
C MET A 501 -6.09 -23.20 28.03
N PRO A 502 -5.21 -22.19 27.83
CA PRO A 502 -4.53 -21.56 28.95
C PRO A 502 -5.49 -20.68 29.75
N SER A 503 -5.30 -20.63 31.05
CA SER A 503 -5.88 -19.56 31.87
C SER A 503 -5.38 -18.20 31.40
N PHE A 504 -6.02 -17.12 31.86
CA PHE A 504 -5.56 -15.79 31.48
C PHE A 504 -4.21 -15.46 32.14
N HIS A 505 -3.20 -15.23 31.30
CA HIS A 505 -1.87 -14.78 31.74
C HIS A 505 -1.47 -13.51 30.98
N THR A 506 -0.73 -12.63 31.65
CA THR A 506 -0.13 -11.44 31.03
C THR A 506 1.27 -11.74 30.45
N ASN A 507 1.83 -12.91 30.75
CA ASN A 507 3.15 -13.35 30.30
C ASN A 507 3.01 -14.50 29.31
N VAL A 508 3.67 -14.38 28.16
CA VAL A 508 3.66 -15.39 27.09
C VAL A 508 4.21 -16.74 27.55
N ASN A 509 5.26 -16.75 28.40
CA ASN A 509 5.86 -17.99 28.88
C ASN A 509 4.89 -18.81 29.75
N ASP A 510 4.06 -18.13 30.55
CA ASP A 510 3.06 -18.80 31.39
C ASP A 510 1.96 -19.42 30.53
N MET A 511 1.52 -18.72 29.46
CA MET A 511 0.59 -19.27 28.48
C MET A 511 1.13 -20.53 27.81
N LEU A 512 2.39 -20.48 27.36
CA LEU A 512 3.05 -21.62 26.70
C LEU A 512 3.29 -22.78 27.64
N LYS A 513 3.54 -22.50 28.94
CA LYS A 513 3.65 -23.52 29.98
C LYS A 513 2.32 -24.25 30.22
N ASP A 514 1.20 -23.53 30.27
CA ASP A 514 -0.13 -24.16 30.37
C ASP A 514 -0.41 -25.08 29.16
N ILE A 515 -0.06 -24.61 27.95
CA ILE A 515 -0.31 -25.32 26.69
C ILE A 515 0.55 -26.60 26.58
N TYR A 516 1.84 -26.53 26.93
CA TYR A 516 2.82 -27.59 26.64
C TYR A 516 3.37 -28.29 27.89
N GLY A 517 2.93 -27.94 29.07
CA GLY A 517 3.41 -28.57 30.31
C GLY A 517 4.90 -28.31 30.60
N GLY A 518 5.50 -27.28 29.97
CA GLY A 518 6.91 -26.92 30.14
C GLY A 518 7.91 -27.76 29.34
N THR A 519 7.47 -28.64 28.45
CA THR A 519 8.32 -29.55 27.65
C THR A 519 7.97 -29.50 26.16
N TYR A 520 8.13 -28.33 25.57
CA TYR A 520 8.03 -28.22 24.11
C TYR A 520 9.26 -28.81 23.43
N LYS A 521 9.04 -29.61 22.43
CA LYS A 521 10.08 -30.00 21.47
C LYS A 521 9.68 -29.51 20.09
N GLN A 522 10.67 -29.10 19.29
CA GLN A 522 10.44 -28.77 17.90
C GLN A 522 9.55 -29.82 17.26
N GLN A 523 8.35 -29.41 16.87
CA GLN A 523 7.40 -30.33 16.28
C GLN A 523 7.66 -30.52 14.79
N ASP A 524 7.64 -31.79 14.36
CA ASP A 524 7.30 -32.11 12.99
C ASP A 524 5.87 -31.55 12.74
N LEU A 525 5.75 -30.73 11.88
CA LEU A 525 4.76 -30.11 11.04
C LEU A 525 3.29 -30.32 11.37
N ALA A 526 2.68 -29.28 11.86
CA ALA A 526 1.24 -29.25 12.06
C ALA A 526 0.49 -29.32 10.72
N ALA A 527 -0.49 -30.23 10.63
CA ALA A 527 -1.36 -30.43 9.46
C ALA A 527 -2.23 -29.19 9.11
N ASN A 528 -2.21 -28.15 9.93
CA ASN A 528 -3.06 -26.94 9.79
C ASN A 528 -2.33 -25.79 9.12
N THR A 529 -1.07 -25.97 8.69
CA THR A 529 -0.29 -24.92 8.07
C THR A 529 -0.77 -24.70 6.65
N GLN A 530 -0.95 -23.44 6.28
CA GLN A 530 -1.19 -23.03 4.90
C GLN A 530 0.10 -22.49 4.29
N PRO A 531 0.98 -23.36 3.73
CA PRO A 531 2.23 -22.92 3.15
C PRO A 531 2.02 -22.00 1.95
N THR A 532 3.00 -21.16 1.72
CA THR A 532 3.16 -20.43 0.46
C THR A 532 4.23 -21.13 -0.35
N ILE A 533 3.93 -21.46 -1.60
CA ILE A 533 4.76 -22.26 -2.49
C ILE A 533 5.05 -21.45 -3.75
N LEU A 534 6.22 -21.65 -4.33
CA LEU A 534 6.59 -21.04 -5.61
C LEU A 534 6.54 -22.09 -6.72
N ASP A 535 5.99 -21.74 -7.88
CA ASP A 535 6.05 -22.58 -9.06
C ASP A 535 7.52 -22.68 -9.51
N LYS A 536 7.99 -23.92 -9.75
CA LYS A 536 9.36 -24.19 -10.25
C LYS A 536 9.64 -23.53 -11.60
N LYS A 537 8.57 -23.21 -12.38
CA LYS A 537 8.65 -22.58 -13.69
C LYS A 537 8.44 -21.06 -13.63
N LEU A 538 8.24 -20.50 -12.45
CA LEU A 538 7.94 -19.08 -12.28
C LEU A 538 8.97 -18.19 -12.99
N LYS A 539 8.47 -17.26 -13.78
CA LYS A 539 9.24 -16.20 -14.44
C LYS A 539 8.93 -14.87 -13.79
N MET A 540 9.95 -14.02 -13.69
CA MET A 540 9.76 -12.66 -13.18
C MET A 540 8.84 -11.86 -14.11
N PRO A 541 7.98 -11.00 -13.54
CA PRO A 541 7.11 -10.16 -14.35
C PRO A 541 7.94 -9.22 -15.20
N SER A 542 7.54 -9.03 -16.43
CA SER A 542 8.16 -8.11 -17.38
C SER A 542 7.11 -7.30 -18.10
N THR A 543 7.47 -6.13 -18.64
CA THR A 543 6.55 -5.27 -19.37
C THR A 543 7.22 -4.72 -20.62
N TRP A 544 6.58 -4.84 -21.75
CA TRP A 544 6.92 -4.11 -22.96
C TRP A 544 6.25 -2.75 -22.95
N LYS A 545 7.02 -1.69 -23.03
CA LYS A 545 6.53 -0.31 -22.99
C LYS A 545 6.82 0.40 -24.30
N THR A 546 5.84 1.15 -24.76
CA THR A 546 5.96 2.05 -25.92
C THR A 546 5.37 3.40 -25.59
N SER A 547 6.03 4.46 -25.95
CA SER A 547 5.49 5.82 -25.86
C SER A 547 5.81 6.62 -27.12
N LEU A 548 4.91 7.55 -27.42
CA LEU A 548 5.09 8.56 -28.46
C LEU A 548 4.55 9.89 -27.95
N ALA A 549 5.36 10.94 -28.04
CA ALA A 549 4.97 12.27 -27.61
C ALA A 549 5.33 13.31 -28.66
N LEU A 550 4.44 14.28 -28.79
CA LEU A 550 4.59 15.43 -29.68
C LEU A 550 4.55 16.71 -28.85
N ASP A 551 5.67 17.43 -28.81
CA ASP A 551 5.79 18.75 -28.18
C ASP A 551 5.69 19.82 -29.27
N LEU A 552 4.72 20.73 -29.14
CA LEU A 552 4.42 21.78 -30.09
C LEU A 552 4.52 23.15 -29.41
N LYS A 553 5.22 24.07 -30.03
CA LYS A 553 5.19 25.48 -29.72
C LYS A 553 4.24 26.18 -30.67
N LEU A 554 3.05 26.51 -30.17
CA LEU A 554 2.00 27.16 -30.96
C LEU A 554 2.20 28.68 -31.00
N PRO A 555 1.54 29.41 -31.94
CA PRO A 555 1.56 30.86 -31.94
C PRO A 555 1.16 31.47 -30.59
N GLY A 556 1.81 32.58 -30.24
CA GLY A 556 1.61 33.25 -28.94
C GLY A 556 2.31 32.57 -27.77
N ASP A 557 3.39 31.83 -28.02
CA ASP A 557 4.20 31.14 -27.02
C ASP A 557 3.37 30.18 -26.11
N VAL A 558 2.44 29.46 -26.76
CA VAL A 558 1.68 28.40 -26.10
C VAL A 558 2.38 27.05 -26.32
N ASP A 559 2.72 26.36 -25.27
CA ASP A 559 3.27 25.01 -25.35
C ASP A 559 2.15 23.98 -25.26
N LEU A 560 2.08 23.04 -26.23
CA LEU A 560 1.17 21.91 -26.26
C LEU A 560 2.00 20.62 -26.28
N ASN A 561 1.75 19.74 -25.32
CA ASN A 561 2.29 18.38 -25.29
C ASN A 561 1.14 17.38 -25.45
N ILE A 562 1.30 16.42 -26.37
CA ILE A 562 0.41 15.27 -26.51
C ILE A 562 1.24 14.00 -26.37
N GLU A 563 0.88 13.10 -25.49
CA GLU A 563 1.61 11.85 -25.25
C GLU A 563 0.67 10.65 -25.19
N GLY A 564 1.03 9.59 -25.90
CA GLY A 564 0.42 8.27 -25.84
C GLY A 564 1.39 7.26 -25.24
N ILE A 565 0.91 6.42 -24.31
CA ILE A 565 1.68 5.35 -23.70
C ILE A 565 0.87 4.05 -23.83
N TYR A 566 1.55 2.97 -24.23
CA TYR A 566 1.02 1.63 -24.21
C TYR A 566 2.03 0.66 -23.60
N ASN A 567 1.61 -0.08 -22.57
CA ASN A 567 2.39 -1.11 -21.91
C ASN A 567 1.66 -2.44 -22.01
N LYS A 568 2.37 -3.50 -22.36
CA LYS A 568 1.88 -4.87 -22.37
C LYS A 568 2.69 -5.70 -21.38
N ASP A 569 2.00 -6.33 -20.44
CA ASP A 569 2.66 -7.19 -19.45
C ASP A 569 3.01 -8.55 -20.05
N PHE A 570 4.05 -9.16 -19.51
CA PHE A 570 4.46 -10.53 -19.76
C PHE A 570 4.71 -11.23 -18.44
N ASN A 571 4.40 -12.54 -18.41
CA ASN A 571 4.59 -13.35 -17.21
C ASN A 571 3.85 -12.75 -16.00
N SER A 572 2.63 -12.29 -16.18
CA SER A 572 1.80 -11.79 -15.10
C SER A 572 1.74 -12.81 -13.96
N VAL A 573 2.01 -12.36 -12.75
CA VAL A 573 2.04 -13.23 -11.57
C VAL A 573 0.65 -13.32 -10.97
N THR A 574 0.25 -14.52 -10.57
CA THR A 574 -1.01 -14.79 -9.87
C THR A 574 -0.78 -15.72 -8.69
N VAL A 575 -1.82 -15.89 -7.89
CA VAL A 575 -1.86 -16.84 -6.77
C VAL A 575 -3.03 -17.78 -6.97
N THR A 576 -2.75 -19.08 -6.92
CA THR A 576 -3.77 -20.13 -6.95
C THR A 576 -3.64 -21.03 -5.72
N LYS A 577 -4.55 -21.97 -5.51
CA LYS A 577 -4.44 -22.94 -4.42
C LYS A 577 -4.11 -24.33 -4.97
N LEU A 578 -3.22 -25.04 -4.29
CA LEU A 578 -2.97 -26.47 -4.49
C LEU A 578 -3.97 -27.30 -3.69
N GLY A 579 -4.18 -28.55 -4.10
CA GLY A 579 -5.02 -29.53 -3.38
C GLY A 579 -6.51 -29.23 -3.46
N ILE A 580 -6.93 -28.33 -4.36
CA ILE A 580 -8.33 -28.19 -4.76
C ILE A 580 -8.49 -28.57 -6.23
N GLU A 581 -9.57 -29.25 -6.55
CA GLU A 581 -9.88 -29.70 -7.90
C GLU A 581 -11.22 -29.15 -8.36
N GLU A 582 -11.34 -28.90 -9.65
CA GLU A 582 -12.61 -28.49 -10.24
C GLU A 582 -13.61 -29.63 -10.16
N ASN A 583 -14.77 -29.38 -9.58
CA ASN A 583 -15.91 -30.30 -9.63
C ASN A 583 -16.62 -30.10 -10.97
N PRO A 584 -16.62 -31.13 -11.87
CA PRO A 584 -17.21 -31.00 -13.21
C PRO A 584 -18.71 -30.68 -13.20
N ALA A 585 -19.42 -30.97 -12.10
CA ALA A 585 -20.84 -30.66 -11.97
C ALA A 585 -21.10 -29.14 -11.88
N GLY A 586 -20.08 -28.34 -11.50
CA GLY A 586 -20.24 -26.91 -11.31
C GLY A 586 -21.30 -26.52 -10.29
N ILE A 587 -21.72 -25.28 -10.28
CA ILE A 587 -22.82 -24.74 -9.46
C ILE A 587 -23.78 -23.99 -10.38
N GLN A 588 -25.05 -24.44 -10.43
CA GLN A 588 -26.12 -23.69 -11.07
C GLN A 588 -26.79 -22.80 -10.04
N LEU A 589 -26.66 -21.51 -10.23
CA LEU A 589 -27.38 -20.54 -9.41
C LEU A 589 -28.71 -20.15 -10.07
N PRO A 590 -29.82 -20.09 -9.31
CA PRO A 590 -31.10 -19.64 -9.85
C PRO A 590 -31.00 -18.27 -10.53
N GLY A 591 -31.54 -18.15 -11.74
CA GLY A 591 -31.47 -16.90 -12.52
C GLY A 591 -30.21 -16.71 -13.33
N GLU A 592 -29.13 -17.48 -13.13
CA GLU A 592 -27.94 -17.41 -13.96
C GLU A 592 -28.04 -18.29 -15.21
N PRO A 593 -27.54 -17.85 -16.38
CA PRO A 593 -27.67 -18.62 -17.62
C PRO A 593 -26.68 -19.76 -17.74
N ALA A 594 -25.60 -19.78 -16.98
CA ALA A 594 -24.53 -20.75 -17.09
C ALA A 594 -23.98 -21.16 -15.72
N LEU A 595 -23.50 -22.40 -15.66
CA LEU A 595 -22.81 -22.94 -14.49
C LEU A 595 -21.59 -22.07 -14.10
N ARG A 596 -21.42 -21.89 -12.82
CA ARG A 596 -20.14 -21.45 -12.24
C ARG A 596 -19.28 -22.68 -11.95
N LYS A 597 -17.96 -22.51 -12.01
CA LYS A 597 -17.05 -23.54 -11.53
C LYS A 597 -17.27 -23.77 -10.04
N ALA A 598 -17.15 -25.02 -9.64
CA ALA A 598 -17.09 -25.41 -8.24
C ALA A 598 -15.75 -26.03 -7.94
N TRP A 599 -15.27 -25.84 -6.72
CA TRP A 599 -13.99 -26.34 -6.28
C TRP A 599 -14.19 -27.24 -5.07
N LYS A 600 -13.50 -28.37 -5.05
CA LYS A 600 -13.54 -29.31 -3.95
C LYS A 600 -12.14 -29.54 -3.42
N SER A 601 -11.98 -29.32 -2.11
CA SER A 601 -10.74 -29.69 -1.43
C SER A 601 -10.55 -31.20 -1.47
N GLN A 602 -9.35 -31.63 -1.85
CA GLN A 602 -8.98 -33.04 -1.85
C GLN A 602 -8.65 -33.49 -0.41
N ASN A 603 -8.89 -34.74 -0.11
CA ASN A 603 -8.50 -35.37 1.15
C ASN A 603 -6.99 -35.69 1.14
N ILE A 604 -6.17 -34.66 1.32
CA ILE A 604 -4.73 -34.84 1.41
C ILE A 604 -4.41 -35.20 2.86
N ARG A 605 -3.81 -36.38 3.06
CA ARG A 605 -3.46 -36.89 4.38
C ARG A 605 -1.98 -36.67 4.68
N ASN A 606 -1.69 -36.42 5.94
CA ASN A 606 -0.37 -36.37 6.52
C ASN A 606 0.20 -37.79 6.74
N LYS A 607 1.42 -37.90 7.32
CA LYS A 607 2.03 -39.16 7.81
C LYS A 607 1.10 -39.94 8.71
N ASN A 608 0.34 -39.24 9.56
CA ASN A 608 -0.72 -39.83 10.36
C ASN A 608 -1.98 -39.98 9.48
N PRO A 609 -2.43 -41.20 9.19
CA PRO A 609 -3.59 -41.43 8.34
C PRO A 609 -4.91 -40.83 8.89
N GLU A 610 -4.93 -40.50 10.18
CA GLU A 610 -6.09 -39.87 10.82
C GLU A 610 -6.09 -38.33 10.65
N GLU A 611 -4.94 -37.73 10.33
CA GLU A 611 -4.83 -36.29 10.13
C GLU A 611 -4.96 -35.93 8.65
N LYS A 612 -5.78 -34.93 8.38
CA LYS A 612 -5.97 -34.37 7.04
C LYS A 612 -5.42 -32.94 6.99
N TYR A 613 -4.78 -32.59 5.90
CA TYR A 613 -4.55 -31.18 5.59
C TYR A 613 -5.89 -30.49 5.36
N SER A 614 -6.28 -29.61 6.29
CA SER A 614 -7.57 -28.91 6.23
C SER A 614 -7.50 -27.62 5.41
N ILE A 615 -6.29 -27.15 5.07
CA ILE A 615 -6.05 -25.86 4.43
C ILE A 615 -5.18 -26.07 3.18
N ASN A 616 -5.65 -25.54 2.05
CA ASN A 616 -4.95 -25.67 0.78
C ASN A 616 -3.84 -24.62 0.64
N PRO A 617 -2.61 -25.04 0.29
CA PRO A 617 -1.48 -24.13 0.11
C PRO A 617 -1.70 -23.13 -1.01
N TYR A 618 -1.13 -21.93 -0.85
CA TYR A 618 -1.06 -20.93 -1.91
C TYR A 618 0.14 -21.22 -2.83
N LEU A 619 -0.11 -21.23 -4.13
CA LEU A 619 0.90 -21.35 -5.17
C LEU A 619 1.05 -20.01 -5.90
N ILE A 620 2.23 -19.41 -5.82
CA ILE A 620 2.63 -18.25 -6.63
C ILE A 620 3.11 -18.77 -7.97
N ASN A 621 2.44 -18.41 -9.05
CA ASN A 621 2.71 -18.86 -10.41
C ASN A 621 2.48 -17.75 -11.43
N ASN A 622 2.82 -17.98 -12.70
CA ASN A 622 2.42 -17.11 -13.78
C ASN A 622 1.02 -17.46 -14.26
N ALA A 623 0.23 -16.45 -14.61
CA ALA A 623 -1.05 -16.65 -15.29
C ALA A 623 -0.81 -16.90 -16.80
N ASP A 624 -1.76 -17.56 -17.44
CA ASP A 624 -1.76 -17.77 -18.91
C ASP A 624 -2.22 -16.52 -19.68
N ILE A 625 -2.57 -15.46 -18.97
CA ILE A 625 -3.07 -14.20 -19.53
C ILE A 625 -2.29 -13.02 -18.95
N ASP A 626 -2.09 -12.01 -19.76
CA ASP A 626 -1.29 -10.84 -19.41
C ASP A 626 -2.08 -9.53 -19.53
N GLY A 627 -1.85 -8.64 -18.56
CA GLY A 627 -2.44 -7.33 -18.49
C GLY A 627 -1.91 -6.32 -19.48
N TYR A 628 -2.43 -5.10 -19.39
CA TYR A 628 -1.96 -3.95 -20.15
C TYR A 628 -2.27 -2.64 -19.40
N TYR A 629 -1.53 -1.60 -19.78
CA TYR A 629 -1.84 -0.21 -19.44
C TYR A 629 -1.79 0.64 -20.73
N ALA A 630 -2.78 1.52 -20.92
CA ALA A 630 -2.80 2.49 -22.01
C ALA A 630 -3.23 3.86 -21.48
N SER A 631 -2.59 4.92 -21.95
CA SER A 631 -3.01 6.30 -21.66
C SER A 631 -2.73 7.23 -22.82
N VAL A 632 -3.56 8.27 -22.90
CA VAL A 632 -3.35 9.44 -23.78
C VAL A 632 -3.53 10.68 -22.91
N SER A 633 -2.56 11.58 -22.99
CA SER A 633 -2.59 12.86 -22.30
C SER A 633 -2.37 14.02 -23.24
N ALA A 634 -3.02 15.15 -22.95
CA ALA A 634 -2.77 16.43 -23.61
C ALA A 634 -2.59 17.50 -22.53
N GLN A 635 -1.52 18.29 -22.67
CA GLN A 635 -1.21 19.38 -21.75
C GLN A 635 -0.95 20.67 -22.56
N VAL A 636 -1.60 21.74 -22.14
CA VAL A 636 -1.38 23.10 -22.66
C VAL A 636 -0.82 23.96 -21.55
N SER A 637 0.23 24.73 -21.85
CA SER A 637 0.78 25.69 -20.90
C SER A 637 1.21 26.98 -21.58
N LYS A 638 1.13 28.09 -20.82
CA LYS A 638 1.62 29.40 -21.24
C LYS A 638 2.12 30.21 -20.07
N ARG A 639 3.20 30.93 -20.31
CA ARG A 639 3.73 31.94 -19.38
C ARG A 639 3.75 33.30 -20.06
N TRP A 640 3.30 34.31 -19.32
CA TRP A 640 3.34 35.71 -19.75
C TRP A 640 4.43 36.45 -19.00
N GLY A 641 5.02 37.43 -19.69
CA GLY A 641 6.11 38.25 -19.13
C GLY A 641 5.74 39.06 -17.87
N PHE A 642 4.44 39.33 -17.67
CA PHE A 642 3.94 40.02 -16.47
C PHE A 642 3.78 39.12 -15.23
N GLY A 643 4.20 37.85 -15.32
CA GLY A 643 4.25 36.92 -14.18
C GLY A 643 3.14 35.90 -14.07
N LEU A 644 2.12 35.92 -14.98
CA LEU A 644 1.06 34.90 -15.02
C LEU A 644 1.57 33.63 -15.71
N SER A 645 1.21 32.47 -15.18
CA SER A 645 1.40 31.16 -15.80
C SER A 645 0.11 30.33 -15.70
N LEU A 646 -0.27 29.67 -16.78
CA LEU A 646 -1.38 28.75 -16.83
C LEU A 646 -0.91 27.39 -17.34
N MET A 647 -1.48 26.31 -16.78
CA MET A 647 -1.33 24.95 -17.29
C MET A 647 -2.65 24.22 -17.12
N ALA A 648 -3.09 23.56 -18.17
CA ALA A 648 -4.23 22.65 -18.18
C ALA A 648 -3.82 21.31 -18.78
N ALA A 649 -4.22 20.22 -18.18
CA ALA A 649 -3.95 18.89 -18.69
C ALA A 649 -5.18 17.98 -18.54
N TYR A 650 -5.34 17.10 -19.50
CA TYR A 650 -6.31 16.02 -19.48
C TYR A 650 -5.63 14.70 -19.81
N THR A 651 -5.97 13.66 -19.03
CA THR A 651 -5.48 12.31 -19.27
C THR A 651 -6.64 11.31 -19.27
N TYR A 652 -6.67 10.48 -20.29
CA TYR A 652 -7.48 9.26 -20.31
C TYR A 652 -6.58 8.05 -20.06
N SER A 653 -6.98 7.14 -19.17
CA SER A 653 -6.21 5.93 -18.84
C SER A 653 -7.09 4.69 -18.76
N SER A 654 -6.55 3.56 -19.20
CA SER A 654 -7.17 2.25 -19.07
C SER A 654 -6.11 1.20 -18.72
N ALA A 655 -6.35 0.40 -17.71
CA ALA A 655 -5.48 -0.71 -17.35
C ALA A 655 -6.31 -1.94 -16.97
N LYS A 656 -5.79 -3.11 -17.35
CA LYS A 656 -6.30 -4.40 -16.88
C LYS A 656 -5.15 -5.24 -16.35
N ASN A 657 -5.43 -5.97 -15.29
CA ASN A 657 -4.48 -6.86 -14.63
C ASN A 657 -5.14 -8.20 -14.24
N VAL A 658 -4.33 -9.15 -13.83
CA VAL A 658 -4.78 -10.45 -13.32
C VAL A 658 -5.13 -10.34 -11.83
N ILE A 659 -4.26 -9.68 -11.06
CA ILE A 659 -4.47 -9.36 -9.64
C ILE A 659 -4.60 -7.84 -9.50
N ASP A 660 -5.63 -7.38 -8.83
CA ASP A 660 -5.91 -5.96 -8.64
C ASP A 660 -5.14 -5.40 -7.42
N GLY A 661 -3.91 -5.06 -7.67
CA GLY A 661 -2.98 -4.65 -6.65
C GLY A 661 -2.33 -5.85 -5.93
N ILE A 662 -1.03 -5.74 -5.70
CA ILE A 662 -0.27 -6.72 -4.94
C ILE A 662 -0.33 -6.29 -3.49
N GLY A 663 -1.19 -6.97 -2.69
CA GLY A 663 -1.24 -6.77 -1.24
C GLY A 663 0.08 -7.16 -0.57
N ASP A 664 0.23 -6.78 0.69
CA ASP A 664 1.40 -7.13 1.49
C ASP A 664 1.53 -8.65 1.72
N GLN A 665 0.45 -9.39 1.58
CA GLN A 665 0.39 -10.83 1.83
C GLN A 665 -0.18 -11.60 0.64
N VAL A 666 0.35 -12.79 0.41
CA VAL A 666 -0.13 -13.72 -0.62
C VAL A 666 -1.61 -14.07 -0.41
N THR A 667 -2.03 -14.24 0.85
CA THR A 667 -3.42 -14.48 1.23
C THR A 667 -4.35 -13.35 0.76
N SER A 668 -3.94 -12.09 0.94
CA SER A 668 -4.73 -10.93 0.49
C SER A 668 -4.79 -10.87 -1.04
N ALA A 669 -3.70 -11.17 -1.73
CA ALA A 669 -3.68 -11.24 -3.18
C ALA A 669 -4.71 -12.23 -3.73
N TYR A 670 -4.83 -13.41 -3.10
CA TYR A 670 -5.81 -14.42 -3.47
C TYR A 670 -7.24 -14.04 -3.07
N ASN A 671 -7.45 -13.60 -1.84
CA ASN A 671 -8.79 -13.47 -1.28
C ASN A 671 -9.50 -12.16 -1.70
N THR A 672 -8.77 -11.04 -1.73
CA THR A 672 -9.38 -9.70 -1.83
C THR A 672 -9.09 -8.98 -3.14
N ASN A 673 -8.07 -9.42 -3.89
CA ASN A 673 -7.61 -8.71 -5.09
C ASN A 673 -7.92 -9.46 -6.39
N THR A 674 -8.66 -10.57 -6.33
CA THR A 674 -9.00 -11.42 -7.48
C THR A 674 -10.48 -11.77 -7.51
N PHE A 675 -11.36 -10.77 -7.65
CA PHE A 675 -12.78 -11.05 -7.87
C PHE A 675 -13.00 -11.51 -9.31
N ASN A 676 -13.37 -12.76 -9.48
CA ASN A 676 -13.62 -13.37 -10.78
C ASN A 676 -15.02 -14.02 -10.81
N ARG A 677 -15.49 -14.35 -11.99
CA ARG A 677 -16.78 -15.03 -12.15
C ARG A 677 -16.79 -16.40 -11.44
N ASN A 678 -15.71 -17.16 -11.57
CA ASN A 678 -15.58 -18.56 -11.14
C ASN A 678 -14.66 -18.74 -9.92
N GLY A 679 -14.48 -17.67 -9.13
CA GLY A 679 -13.64 -17.67 -7.94
C GLY A 679 -12.18 -17.31 -8.21
N SER A 680 -11.42 -17.14 -7.13
CA SER A 680 -10.04 -16.68 -7.18
C SER A 680 -9.08 -17.68 -7.82
N ASN A 681 -9.42 -18.97 -7.81
CA ASN A 681 -8.62 -20.02 -8.46
C ASN A 681 -8.73 -20.04 -10.00
N THR A 682 -9.55 -19.17 -10.57
CA THR A 682 -9.68 -19.00 -12.03
C THR A 682 -9.27 -17.57 -12.39
N PRO A 683 -7.99 -17.32 -12.70
CA PRO A 683 -7.53 -15.98 -13.05
C PRO A 683 -8.22 -15.40 -14.28
N GLU A 684 -8.67 -14.16 -14.19
CA GLU A 684 -9.32 -13.41 -15.29
C GLU A 684 -8.76 -11.98 -15.33
N LEU A 685 -8.81 -11.35 -16.52
CA LEU A 685 -8.45 -9.93 -16.64
C LEU A 685 -9.59 -9.03 -16.15
N GLY A 686 -9.26 -8.11 -15.25
CA GLY A 686 -10.15 -7.07 -14.79
C GLY A 686 -9.50 -5.69 -14.83
N TYR A 687 -10.31 -4.64 -14.76
CA TYR A 687 -9.79 -3.28 -14.67
C TYR A 687 -9.08 -3.06 -13.32
N ALA A 688 -7.97 -2.36 -13.37
CA ALA A 688 -7.23 -1.96 -12.18
C ALA A 688 -8.03 -0.91 -11.37
N SER A 689 -8.35 -1.23 -10.12
CA SER A 689 -9.22 -0.40 -9.28
C SER A 689 -8.61 0.96 -8.93
N TYR A 690 -7.30 1.09 -8.94
CA TYR A 690 -6.54 2.31 -8.63
C TYR A 690 -6.33 3.24 -9.84
N VAL A 691 -6.73 2.83 -11.04
CA VAL A 691 -6.58 3.66 -12.26
C VAL A 691 -7.85 4.44 -12.52
N SER A 692 -7.78 5.76 -12.35
CA SER A 692 -8.84 6.67 -12.75
C SER A 692 -8.91 6.76 -14.28
N PRO A 693 -10.07 6.48 -14.92
CA PRO A 693 -10.19 6.60 -16.36
C PRO A 693 -9.93 8.02 -16.89
N HIS A 694 -10.37 9.02 -16.14
CA HIS A 694 -10.25 10.41 -16.53
C HIS A 694 -9.62 11.25 -15.42
N ARG A 695 -8.69 12.11 -15.78
CA ARG A 695 -8.07 13.08 -14.87
C ARG A 695 -7.92 14.42 -15.56
N ILE A 696 -8.33 15.48 -14.87
CA ILE A 696 -8.20 16.87 -15.30
C ILE A 696 -7.34 17.61 -14.29
N LEU A 697 -6.35 18.34 -14.76
CA LEU A 697 -5.51 19.21 -13.95
C LEU A 697 -5.57 20.64 -14.49
N PHE A 698 -5.64 21.61 -13.61
CA PHE A 698 -5.52 23.02 -13.95
C PHE A 698 -4.68 23.73 -12.89
N ASN A 699 -3.68 24.47 -13.32
CA ASN A 699 -2.77 25.22 -12.46
C ASN A 699 -2.64 26.67 -12.93
N VAL A 700 -2.85 27.61 -12.03
CA VAL A 700 -2.62 29.05 -12.22
C VAL A 700 -1.54 29.49 -11.26
N GLY A 701 -0.50 30.07 -11.78
CA GLY A 701 0.55 30.73 -10.99
C GLY A 701 0.62 32.23 -11.35
N TYR A 702 0.74 33.10 -10.37
CA TYR A 702 0.97 34.51 -10.58
C TYR A 702 2.06 35.01 -9.64
N ARG A 703 3.11 35.58 -10.23
CA ARG A 703 4.21 36.22 -9.52
C ARG A 703 4.21 37.73 -9.73
N LEU A 704 3.88 38.48 -8.70
CA LEU A 704 3.98 39.91 -8.67
C LEU A 704 5.33 40.30 -8.12
N ALA A 705 6.24 40.77 -9.00
CA ALA A 705 7.54 41.27 -8.60
C ALA A 705 7.40 42.66 -7.99
N GLN A 706 8.12 42.91 -6.88
CA GLN A 706 8.16 44.14 -6.13
C GLN A 706 9.62 44.61 -5.97
N LYS A 707 9.87 45.88 -5.64
CA LYS A 707 11.21 46.41 -5.47
C LYS A 707 12.04 45.60 -4.46
N ASN A 708 11.45 45.26 -3.32
CA ASN A 708 12.11 44.55 -2.23
C ASN A 708 11.45 43.24 -1.89
N GLY A 709 10.84 42.58 -2.87
CA GLY A 709 10.14 41.30 -2.64
C GLY A 709 9.41 40.75 -3.86
N ALA A 710 8.59 39.76 -3.61
CA ALA A 710 7.64 39.24 -4.58
C ALA A 710 6.45 38.53 -3.89
N SER A 711 5.24 38.74 -4.41
CA SER A 711 4.07 37.99 -4.00
C SER A 711 3.83 36.90 -5.01
N ASN A 712 3.74 35.65 -4.54
CA ASN A 712 3.52 34.46 -5.35
C ASN A 712 2.15 33.84 -4.99
N PHE A 713 1.30 33.67 -6.00
CA PHE A 713 -0.01 33.04 -5.87
C PHE A 713 -0.03 31.75 -6.70
N GLY A 714 -0.59 30.70 -6.16
CA GLY A 714 -0.82 29.44 -6.86
C GLY A 714 -2.22 28.93 -6.60
N LEU A 715 -2.95 28.54 -7.64
CA LEU A 715 -4.21 27.85 -7.56
C LEU A 715 -4.08 26.54 -8.34
N TYR A 716 -4.37 25.44 -7.67
CA TYR A 716 -4.34 24.10 -8.25
C TYR A 716 -5.72 23.49 -8.17
N TYR A 717 -6.23 23.04 -9.30
CA TYR A 717 -7.47 22.28 -9.39
C TYR A 717 -7.20 20.90 -9.99
N GLU A 718 -7.82 19.90 -9.40
CA GLU A 718 -7.77 18.52 -9.88
C GLU A 718 -9.17 17.92 -9.85
N ALA A 719 -9.54 17.17 -10.91
CA ALA A 719 -10.73 16.35 -10.94
C ALA A 719 -10.38 14.95 -11.49
N PHE A 720 -10.84 13.90 -10.79
CA PHE A 720 -10.64 12.51 -11.17
C PHE A 720 -11.68 11.61 -10.48
N GLN A 721 -11.87 10.39 -10.99
CA GLN A 721 -12.77 9.44 -10.33
C GLN A 721 -12.08 8.84 -9.11
N HIS A 722 -12.70 9.04 -7.95
CA HIS A 722 -12.16 8.54 -6.68
C HIS A 722 -13.24 8.48 -5.62
N GLY A 723 -13.13 7.49 -4.72
CA GLY A 723 -13.99 7.36 -3.56
C GLY A 723 -13.50 6.25 -2.65
N TYR A 724 -14.27 5.93 -1.63
CA TYR A 724 -13.93 4.91 -0.65
C TYR A 724 -14.95 3.78 -0.63
N ILE A 725 -14.49 2.54 -0.42
CA ILE A 725 -15.32 1.40 -0.03
C ILE A 725 -14.72 0.86 1.28
N GLY A 726 -15.53 0.82 2.33
CA GLY A 726 -14.98 0.58 3.67
C GLY A 726 -13.96 1.67 4.03
N GLY A 727 -12.73 1.30 4.35
CA GLY A 727 -11.62 2.22 4.63
C GLY A 727 -10.60 2.37 3.50
N TYR A 728 -10.84 1.79 2.33
CA TYR A 728 -9.90 1.73 1.22
C TYR A 728 -10.33 2.64 0.07
N SER A 729 -9.35 3.28 -0.59
CA SER A 729 -9.58 4.18 -1.72
C SER A 729 -9.60 3.46 -3.06
N TYR A 730 -10.52 3.84 -3.94
CA TYR A 730 -10.71 3.25 -5.27
C TYR A 730 -11.04 4.32 -6.31
N SER A 731 -10.62 4.10 -7.55
CA SER A 731 -11.11 4.82 -8.72
C SER A 731 -12.19 4.01 -9.47
N ARG A 732 -12.10 2.68 -9.36
CA ARG A 732 -13.05 1.72 -9.94
C ARG A 732 -13.41 0.66 -8.91
N TYR A 733 -14.58 0.05 -9.04
CA TYR A 733 -15.03 -1.02 -8.14
C TYR A 733 -15.83 -2.09 -8.89
N SER A 734 -16.08 -3.20 -8.20
CA SER A 734 -16.78 -4.35 -8.73
C SER A 734 -18.06 -4.58 -7.96
N TYR A 735 -19.19 -4.79 -8.63
CA TYR A 735 -20.36 -5.38 -7.99
C TYR A 735 -20.15 -6.87 -7.82
N THR A 736 -20.31 -7.36 -6.60
CA THR A 736 -19.98 -8.74 -6.22
C THR A 736 -21.11 -9.40 -5.46
N MET A 737 -21.01 -10.73 -5.38
CA MET A 737 -21.80 -11.57 -4.49
C MET A 737 -20.89 -12.42 -3.61
N GLY A 738 -21.44 -12.96 -2.53
CA GLY A 738 -20.72 -13.91 -1.67
C GLY A 738 -20.21 -15.12 -2.44
N ASN A 739 -19.00 -15.59 -2.09
CA ASN A 739 -18.40 -16.73 -2.77
C ASN A 739 -19.11 -18.05 -2.40
N VAL A 740 -19.49 -18.80 -3.41
CA VAL A 740 -20.14 -20.13 -3.29
C VAL A 740 -19.36 -21.22 -4.01
N THR A 741 -18.24 -20.91 -4.65
CA THR A 741 -17.49 -21.86 -5.47
C THR A 741 -16.68 -22.86 -4.66
N GLY A 742 -16.43 -22.62 -3.37
CA GLY A 742 -15.65 -23.51 -2.51
C GLY A 742 -14.13 -23.35 -2.63
N ASP A 743 -13.63 -22.38 -3.40
CA ASP A 743 -12.19 -22.13 -3.53
C ASP A 743 -11.61 -21.28 -2.38
N GLY A 744 -12.46 -20.72 -1.52
CA GLY A 744 -12.07 -19.91 -0.37
C GLY A 744 -11.65 -18.47 -0.72
N GLY A 745 -11.99 -17.97 -1.90
CA GLY A 745 -11.94 -16.55 -2.23
C GLY A 745 -13.05 -15.78 -1.51
N ALA A 746 -12.91 -14.46 -1.38
CA ALA A 746 -13.86 -13.63 -0.61
C ALA A 746 -15.20 -13.43 -1.32
N ALA A 747 -15.19 -13.17 -2.63
CA ALA A 747 -16.39 -12.83 -3.38
C ALA A 747 -16.30 -13.25 -4.86
N LEU A 748 -17.44 -13.28 -5.52
CA LEU A 748 -17.59 -13.55 -6.96
C LEU A 748 -18.15 -12.33 -7.66
N LEU A 749 -17.85 -12.17 -8.95
CA LEU A 749 -18.51 -11.16 -9.78
C LEU A 749 -20.01 -11.46 -9.88
N LEU A 750 -20.81 -10.40 -9.70
CA LEU A 750 -22.27 -10.46 -9.73
C LEU A 750 -22.77 -10.79 -11.15
N TYR A 751 -23.77 -11.67 -11.27
CA TYR A 751 -24.60 -11.74 -12.45
C TYR A 751 -25.72 -10.72 -12.36
N ILE A 752 -25.94 -9.93 -13.41
CA ILE A 752 -26.96 -8.88 -13.47
C ILE A 752 -28.16 -9.45 -14.25
N PRO A 753 -29.22 -9.92 -13.57
CA PRO A 753 -30.28 -10.66 -14.23
C PRO A 753 -31.17 -9.79 -15.09
N THR A 754 -31.74 -10.35 -16.16
CA THR A 754 -32.93 -9.81 -16.80
C THR A 754 -34.15 -9.96 -15.89
N ARG A 755 -35.27 -9.33 -16.23
CA ARG A 755 -36.48 -9.47 -15.41
C ARG A 755 -36.96 -10.93 -15.33
N GLU A 756 -36.97 -11.67 -16.43
CA GLU A 756 -37.35 -13.07 -16.47
C GLU A 756 -36.40 -13.97 -15.65
N GLN A 757 -35.12 -13.65 -15.62
CA GLN A 757 -34.12 -14.36 -14.82
C GLN A 757 -34.25 -14.04 -13.34
N LEU A 758 -34.53 -12.80 -13.01
CA LEU A 758 -34.82 -12.37 -11.64
C LEU A 758 -36.03 -13.08 -11.07
N ASP A 759 -37.07 -13.34 -11.88
CA ASP A 759 -38.25 -14.05 -11.44
C ASP A 759 -37.94 -15.49 -11.02
N LYS A 760 -36.89 -16.12 -11.56
CA LYS A 760 -36.35 -17.42 -11.17
C LYS A 760 -35.52 -17.40 -9.88
N MET A 761 -35.10 -16.24 -9.42
CA MET A 761 -34.31 -16.08 -8.18
C MET A 761 -35.24 -16.08 -6.97
N THR A 762 -34.98 -16.99 -6.04
CA THR A 762 -35.67 -17.06 -4.76
C THR A 762 -34.93 -16.22 -3.74
N PHE A 763 -35.61 -15.30 -3.05
CA PHE A 763 -35.07 -14.54 -1.93
C PHE A 763 -35.61 -15.07 -0.60
N ALA A 764 -34.86 -14.90 0.48
CA ALA A 764 -35.26 -15.25 1.84
C ALA A 764 -35.53 -14.00 2.66
N ASP A 765 -36.53 -14.03 3.54
CA ASP A 765 -36.76 -12.96 4.49
C ASP A 765 -35.53 -12.79 5.39
N LEU A 766 -35.14 -11.55 5.65
CA LEU A 766 -34.24 -11.22 6.73
C LEU A 766 -35.06 -11.05 8.01
N VAL A 767 -34.73 -11.87 9.00
CA VAL A 767 -35.47 -11.93 10.26
C VAL A 767 -34.54 -11.49 11.40
N ASP A 768 -35.03 -10.59 12.23
CA ASP A 768 -34.37 -10.21 13.48
C ASP A 768 -35.32 -10.44 14.65
N ASN A 769 -34.87 -11.17 15.67
CA ASN A 769 -35.65 -11.56 16.85
C ASN A 769 -37.06 -12.10 16.51
N GLY A 770 -37.14 -12.94 15.45
CA GLY A 770 -38.39 -13.56 14.98
C GLY A 770 -39.29 -12.61 14.17
N LYS A 771 -38.91 -11.38 13.96
CA LYS A 771 -39.64 -10.39 13.15
C LYS A 771 -38.97 -10.18 11.80
N VAL A 772 -39.74 -10.25 10.72
CA VAL A 772 -39.25 -9.91 9.38
C VAL A 772 -38.88 -8.43 9.33
N ILE A 773 -37.63 -8.11 9.12
CA ILE A 773 -37.11 -6.76 8.97
C ILE A 773 -36.95 -6.34 7.51
N TYR A 774 -36.82 -7.29 6.60
CA TYR A 774 -36.74 -7.07 5.16
C TYR A 774 -37.27 -8.29 4.42
N SER A 775 -38.45 -8.16 3.83
CA SER A 775 -39.13 -9.29 3.20
C SER A 775 -38.44 -9.72 1.90
N ALA A 776 -38.57 -11.00 1.56
CA ALA A 776 -38.09 -11.56 0.31
C ALA A 776 -38.60 -10.79 -0.94
N ALA A 777 -39.86 -10.38 -0.89
CA ALA A 777 -40.51 -9.62 -1.97
C ALA A 777 -39.92 -8.22 -2.11
N ASP A 778 -39.72 -7.52 -0.99
CA ASP A 778 -39.12 -6.17 -0.99
C ASP A 778 -37.67 -6.22 -1.45
N GLN A 779 -36.86 -7.20 -1.00
CA GLN A 779 -35.50 -7.42 -1.46
C GLN A 779 -35.43 -7.59 -2.98
N LYS A 780 -36.32 -8.42 -3.55
CA LYS A 780 -36.35 -8.68 -4.99
C LYS A 780 -36.73 -7.43 -5.78
N ASN A 781 -37.71 -6.67 -5.32
CA ASN A 781 -38.15 -5.43 -5.94
C ASN A 781 -37.08 -4.34 -5.85
N ASP A 782 -36.47 -4.17 -4.68
CA ASP A 782 -35.39 -3.18 -4.47
C ASP A 782 -34.15 -3.52 -5.29
N PHE A 783 -33.81 -4.81 -5.41
CA PHE A 783 -32.68 -5.24 -6.25
C PHE A 783 -32.93 -4.88 -7.72
N TRP A 784 -34.13 -5.13 -8.25
CA TRP A 784 -34.49 -4.74 -9.61
C TRP A 784 -34.48 -3.23 -9.80
N ALA A 785 -35.05 -2.49 -8.86
CA ALA A 785 -35.03 -1.03 -8.89
C ALA A 785 -33.61 -0.47 -8.86
N PHE A 786 -32.74 -1.08 -8.06
CA PHE A 786 -31.32 -0.71 -7.98
C PHE A 786 -30.59 -0.97 -9.30
N ILE A 787 -30.78 -2.15 -9.93
CA ILE A 787 -30.18 -2.49 -11.24
C ILE A 787 -30.54 -1.42 -12.28
N ASN A 788 -31.81 -1.03 -12.36
CA ASN A 788 -32.27 -0.07 -13.36
C ASN A 788 -31.81 1.36 -13.10
N LYS A 789 -31.53 1.72 -11.85
CA LYS A 789 -31.09 3.07 -11.45
C LYS A 789 -29.57 3.25 -11.53
N ASP A 790 -28.82 2.19 -11.32
CA ASP A 790 -27.36 2.25 -11.32
C ASP A 790 -26.80 2.43 -12.73
N SER A 791 -25.87 3.37 -12.88
CA SER A 791 -25.31 3.76 -14.20
C SER A 791 -24.49 2.67 -14.88
N TYR A 792 -23.93 1.71 -14.11
CA TYR A 792 -23.20 0.57 -14.62
C TYR A 792 -24.10 -0.64 -14.83
N LEU A 793 -24.87 -1.05 -13.82
CA LEU A 793 -25.70 -2.26 -13.85
C LEU A 793 -26.76 -2.19 -14.94
N SER A 794 -27.42 -1.04 -15.12
CA SER A 794 -28.47 -0.86 -16.14
C SER A 794 -27.99 -1.08 -17.58
N LYS A 795 -26.68 -0.92 -17.83
CA LYS A 795 -26.07 -1.13 -19.15
C LYS A 795 -25.55 -2.56 -19.39
N HIS A 796 -25.59 -3.40 -18.35
CA HIS A 796 -25.00 -4.74 -18.36
C HIS A 796 -26.01 -5.81 -17.94
N ILE A 797 -27.33 -5.54 -18.08
CA ILE A 797 -28.39 -6.51 -17.81
C ILE A 797 -28.22 -7.73 -18.71
N GLY A 798 -28.24 -8.93 -18.13
CA GLY A 798 -27.98 -10.18 -18.80
C GLY A 798 -26.50 -10.60 -18.86
N GLU A 799 -25.61 -9.84 -18.23
CA GLU A 799 -24.16 -10.08 -18.20
C GLU A 799 -23.65 -10.28 -16.78
N TYR A 800 -22.46 -10.89 -16.66
CA TYR A 800 -21.68 -10.82 -15.40
C TYR A 800 -21.01 -9.47 -15.26
N SER A 801 -21.01 -8.91 -14.06
CA SER A 801 -20.22 -7.72 -13.77
C SER A 801 -18.75 -7.97 -14.08
N LYS A 802 -18.02 -6.92 -14.40
CA LYS A 802 -16.56 -6.97 -14.66
C LYS A 802 -15.82 -6.48 -13.43
N ARG A 803 -14.68 -7.11 -13.09
CA ARG A 803 -13.82 -6.59 -12.04
C ARG A 803 -13.38 -5.17 -12.40
N GLY A 804 -13.58 -4.21 -11.49
CA GLY A 804 -13.33 -2.78 -11.73
C GLY A 804 -14.21 -2.17 -12.82
N GLY A 805 -15.37 -2.81 -13.16
CA GLY A 805 -16.25 -2.33 -14.24
C GLY A 805 -16.96 -1.04 -13.89
N ALA A 806 -17.41 -0.86 -12.67
CA ALA A 806 -18.02 0.36 -12.19
C ALA A 806 -16.95 1.41 -11.83
N VAL A 807 -17.28 2.68 -12.01
CA VAL A 807 -16.36 3.81 -11.80
C VAL A 807 -16.88 4.66 -10.65
N MET A 808 -15.97 5.09 -9.75
CA MET A 808 -16.31 6.01 -8.67
C MET A 808 -16.76 7.38 -9.21
N PRO A 809 -17.57 8.12 -8.47
CA PRO A 809 -17.95 9.49 -8.80
C PRO A 809 -16.72 10.40 -8.99
N TRP A 810 -16.93 11.55 -9.63
CA TRP A 810 -15.91 12.57 -9.73
C TRP A 810 -15.61 13.20 -8.37
N GLN A 811 -14.33 13.18 -7.99
CA GLN A 811 -13.81 13.99 -6.90
C GLN A 811 -13.18 15.24 -7.47
N HIS A 812 -13.48 16.38 -6.88
CA HIS A 812 -12.90 17.68 -7.20
C HIS A 812 -12.03 18.12 -6.01
N MET A 813 -10.89 18.75 -6.29
CA MET A 813 -10.02 19.31 -5.27
C MET A 813 -9.49 20.66 -5.75
N VAL A 814 -9.54 21.67 -4.88
CA VAL A 814 -8.99 23.01 -5.14
C VAL A 814 -8.00 23.33 -4.02
N ASN A 815 -6.75 23.55 -4.36
CA ASN A 815 -5.72 23.95 -3.41
C ASN A 815 -5.22 25.35 -3.77
N PHE A 816 -4.87 26.14 -2.75
CA PHE A 816 -4.36 27.49 -2.89
C PHE A 816 -3.07 27.66 -2.12
N LYS A 817 -2.12 28.37 -2.72
CA LYS A 817 -0.86 28.74 -2.12
C LYS A 817 -0.62 30.24 -2.28
N PHE A 818 -0.22 30.88 -1.17
CA PHE A 818 0.31 32.24 -1.18
C PHE A 818 1.68 32.23 -0.52
N ALA A 819 2.64 32.95 -1.11
CA ALA A 819 3.94 33.18 -0.50
C ALA A 819 4.42 34.60 -0.79
N GLN A 820 4.84 35.31 0.27
CA GLN A 820 5.42 36.64 0.21
C GLN A 820 6.92 36.57 0.50
N ASP A 821 7.72 36.92 -0.49
CA ASP A 821 9.17 37.07 -0.37
C ASP A 821 9.50 38.50 0.04
N PHE A 822 10.38 38.65 1.03
CA PHE A 822 11.03 39.90 1.45
C PHE A 822 12.54 39.78 1.20
N TYR A 823 13.09 40.72 0.42
CA TYR A 823 14.51 40.75 0.08
C TYR A 823 15.26 41.68 1.00
N ILE A 824 16.30 41.17 1.63
CA ILE A 824 17.19 41.93 2.52
C ILE A 824 18.62 41.78 1.97
N ASN A 825 19.28 42.85 1.71
CA ASN A 825 20.68 42.83 1.28
C ASN A 825 21.61 42.95 2.50
N ILE A 826 22.43 41.93 2.71
CA ILE A 826 23.42 41.88 3.78
C ILE A 826 24.80 41.68 3.11
N ASN A 827 25.70 42.63 3.28
CA ASN A 827 27.04 42.57 2.70
C ASN A 827 27.06 42.30 1.19
N GLY A 828 26.14 42.91 0.44
CA GLY A 828 26.06 42.79 -1.01
C GLY A 828 25.39 41.49 -1.50
N LYS A 829 24.97 40.60 -0.59
CA LYS A 829 24.23 39.36 -0.89
C LYS A 829 22.77 39.52 -0.56
N ARG A 830 21.91 39.04 -1.47
CA ARG A 830 20.47 39.06 -1.27
C ARG A 830 20.04 37.89 -0.39
N ASN A 831 19.49 38.18 0.75
CA ASN A 831 18.83 37.24 1.64
C ASN A 831 17.31 37.30 1.42
N THR A 832 16.59 36.22 1.64
CA THR A 832 15.14 36.16 1.44
C THR A 832 14.46 35.60 2.68
N ILE A 833 13.47 36.35 3.19
CA ILE A 833 12.48 35.80 4.13
C ILE A 833 11.21 35.56 3.34
N THR A 834 10.70 34.31 3.34
CA THR A 834 9.44 33.93 2.70
C THR A 834 8.43 33.58 3.78
N LEU A 835 7.28 34.26 3.76
CA LEU A 835 6.09 33.90 4.55
C LEU A 835 5.11 33.20 3.63
N GLY A 836 4.65 32.01 4.02
CA GLY A 836 3.76 31.19 3.16
C GLY A 836 2.50 30.74 3.88
N VAL A 837 1.44 30.58 3.11
CA VAL A 837 0.17 29.95 3.49
C VAL A 837 -0.22 28.97 2.40
N ASP A 838 -0.38 27.70 2.76
CA ASP A 838 -0.89 26.65 1.88
C ASP A 838 -2.26 26.20 2.38
N ILE A 839 -3.29 26.29 1.55
CA ILE A 839 -4.67 25.86 1.86
C ILE A 839 -5.01 24.66 0.98
N ASN A 840 -5.18 23.50 1.59
CA ASN A 840 -5.71 22.31 0.93
C ASN A 840 -7.24 22.32 1.00
N ASN A 841 -7.89 21.87 -0.07
CA ASN A 841 -9.34 21.84 -0.21
C ASN A 841 -10.00 23.21 0.09
N LEU A 842 -9.50 24.26 -0.55
CA LEU A 842 -10.05 25.64 -0.47
C LEU A 842 -11.56 25.69 -0.72
N ALA A 843 -12.07 24.86 -1.62
CA ALA A 843 -13.48 24.84 -1.96
C ALA A 843 -14.35 24.45 -0.75
N ASN A 844 -13.90 23.50 0.09
CA ASN A 844 -14.58 23.12 1.33
C ASN A 844 -14.52 24.24 2.39
N LEU A 845 -13.45 25.05 2.41
CA LEU A 845 -13.36 26.23 3.29
C LEU A 845 -14.42 27.29 2.93
N ILE A 846 -14.69 27.46 1.62
CA ILE A 846 -15.72 28.40 1.13
C ILE A 846 -17.13 27.85 1.38
N ASN A 847 -17.35 26.57 1.05
CA ASN A 847 -18.62 25.90 1.26
C ASN A 847 -18.38 24.44 1.67
N ARG A 848 -18.82 24.08 2.87
CA ARG A 848 -18.66 22.75 3.46
C ARG A 848 -19.18 21.59 2.59
N ASN A 849 -20.11 21.86 1.68
CA ASN A 849 -20.73 20.86 0.79
C ASN A 849 -19.94 20.67 -0.51
N TRP A 850 -18.86 21.43 -0.73
CA TRP A 850 -18.04 21.31 -1.92
C TRP A 850 -16.85 20.39 -1.70
N CYS A 851 -16.44 19.71 -2.78
CA CYS A 851 -15.29 18.82 -2.80
C CYS A 851 -15.29 17.71 -1.72
N GLY A 852 -16.49 17.26 -1.34
CA GLY A 852 -16.65 16.07 -0.51
C GLY A 852 -16.21 14.81 -1.26
N ILE A 853 -15.84 13.77 -0.51
CA ILE A 853 -15.40 12.48 -1.07
C ILE A 853 -16.54 11.48 -0.89
N ASP A 854 -16.90 10.76 -1.95
CA ASP A 854 -17.96 9.77 -1.91
C ASP A 854 -17.46 8.46 -1.30
N ARG A 855 -18.32 7.79 -0.53
CA ARG A 855 -18.10 6.49 0.07
C ARG A 855 -19.26 5.56 -0.24
N LEU A 856 -18.95 4.37 -0.71
CA LEU A 856 -19.89 3.26 -0.81
C LEU A 856 -19.66 2.33 0.39
N GLU A 857 -20.70 1.97 1.13
CA GLU A 857 -20.54 1.12 2.31
C GLU A 857 -20.11 -0.30 1.93
N SER A 858 -20.72 -0.88 0.90
CA SER A 858 -20.34 -2.18 0.35
C SER A 858 -20.70 -2.28 -1.13
N SER A 859 -19.86 -2.96 -1.89
CA SER A 859 -20.12 -3.35 -3.29
C SER A 859 -20.53 -4.83 -3.43
N GLN A 860 -20.49 -5.60 -2.33
CA GLN A 860 -21.05 -6.93 -2.28
C GLN A 860 -22.54 -6.84 -1.96
N ILE A 861 -23.38 -7.00 -2.98
CA ILE A 861 -24.81 -6.68 -2.88
C ILE A 861 -25.71 -7.91 -2.83
N LEU A 862 -25.17 -9.10 -3.13
CA LEU A 862 -25.90 -10.36 -2.98
C LEU A 862 -25.12 -11.38 -2.14
N LYS A 863 -25.85 -12.14 -1.36
CA LYS A 863 -25.40 -13.38 -0.71
C LYS A 863 -26.32 -14.52 -1.15
N TYR A 864 -25.78 -15.68 -1.41
CA TYR A 864 -26.56 -16.88 -1.70
C TYR A 864 -26.28 -17.94 -0.66
N ASN A 865 -27.32 -18.44 -0.03
CA ASN A 865 -27.24 -19.50 0.95
C ASN A 865 -27.55 -20.85 0.28
N THR A 866 -26.54 -21.69 0.15
CA THR A 866 -26.65 -23.01 -0.49
C THR A 866 -27.51 -24.00 0.28
N LYS A 867 -27.75 -23.77 1.57
CA LYS A 867 -28.61 -24.65 2.39
C LYS A 867 -30.10 -24.36 2.17
N THR A 868 -30.45 -23.10 2.02
CA THR A 868 -31.83 -22.65 1.82
C THR A 868 -32.16 -22.41 0.34
N ASN A 869 -31.18 -22.45 -0.54
CA ASN A 869 -31.29 -22.14 -1.96
C ASN A 869 -31.90 -20.74 -2.22
N ALA A 870 -31.53 -19.75 -1.40
CA ALA A 870 -32.12 -18.45 -1.46
C ALA A 870 -31.05 -17.33 -1.43
N TYR A 871 -31.39 -16.22 -2.07
CA TYR A 871 -30.60 -15.01 -2.07
C TYR A 871 -31.01 -14.05 -0.93
N ASN A 872 -30.05 -13.24 -0.50
CA ASN A 872 -30.32 -12.02 0.26
C ASN A 872 -29.69 -10.83 -0.46
N PHE A 873 -30.44 -9.75 -0.56
CA PHE A 873 -29.98 -8.50 -1.14
C PHE A 873 -29.60 -7.50 -0.05
N THR A 874 -28.40 -6.95 -0.16
CA THR A 874 -27.96 -5.83 0.66
C THR A 874 -27.97 -4.57 -0.19
N LYS A 875 -28.86 -3.64 0.12
CA LYS A 875 -28.98 -2.39 -0.62
C LYS A 875 -27.71 -1.55 -0.46
N PRO A 876 -27.01 -1.20 -1.55
CA PRO A 876 -25.84 -0.32 -1.47
C PRO A 876 -26.22 1.06 -0.94
N VAL A 877 -25.41 1.56 -0.02
CA VAL A 877 -25.60 2.89 0.59
C VAL A 877 -24.42 3.78 0.23
N TRP A 878 -24.73 4.89 -0.42
CA TRP A 878 -23.77 5.96 -0.66
C TRP A 878 -23.82 6.99 0.45
N SER A 879 -22.67 7.41 0.93
CA SER A 879 -22.48 8.44 1.94
C SER A 879 -21.27 9.31 1.60
N LYS A 880 -21.01 10.35 2.39
CA LYS A 880 -19.77 11.10 2.28
C LYS A 880 -18.74 10.58 3.29
N TYR A 881 -17.48 10.52 2.86
CA TYR A 881 -16.38 10.00 3.68
C TYR A 881 -16.04 10.96 4.82
N ALA A 882 -16.35 10.56 6.05
CA ALA A 882 -16.09 11.32 7.26
C ALA A 882 -14.60 11.24 7.65
N SER A 883 -13.78 12.11 7.10
CA SER A 883 -12.34 12.14 7.35
C SER A 883 -11.77 13.55 7.18
N THR A 884 -10.65 13.84 7.84
CA THR A 884 -9.91 15.10 7.69
C THR A 884 -9.39 15.35 6.27
N VAL A 885 -9.27 14.30 5.44
CA VAL A 885 -8.92 14.45 4.01
C VAL A 885 -10.06 15.04 3.17
N ALA A 886 -11.31 14.96 3.66
CA ALA A 886 -12.48 15.54 3.00
C ALA A 886 -12.77 16.99 3.42
N THR A 887 -12.03 17.53 4.39
CA THR A 887 -12.20 18.89 4.89
C THR A 887 -11.00 19.76 4.54
N TRP A 888 -11.17 21.09 4.59
CA TRP A 888 -10.06 22.02 4.34
C TRP A 888 -9.00 21.98 5.43
N SER A 889 -7.78 22.32 5.07
CA SER A 889 -6.71 22.53 6.04
C SER A 889 -5.75 23.61 5.56
N ALA A 890 -5.22 24.42 6.50
CA ALA A 890 -4.21 25.41 6.21
C ALA A 890 -2.90 25.13 6.96
N MET A 891 -1.79 25.48 6.33
CA MET A 891 -0.45 25.40 6.89
C MET A 891 0.27 26.73 6.69
N PHE A 892 0.85 27.26 7.75
CA PHE A 892 1.73 28.42 7.69
C PHE A 892 3.19 28.01 7.59
N SER A 893 3.98 28.81 6.87
CA SER A 893 5.41 28.60 6.73
C SER A 893 6.20 29.90 6.84
N ILE A 894 7.38 29.78 7.43
CA ILE A 894 8.41 30.83 7.43
C ILE A 894 9.69 30.17 6.95
N ARG A 895 10.33 30.79 5.97
CA ARG A 895 11.63 30.35 5.45
C ARG A 895 12.59 31.54 5.38
N TYR A 896 13.78 31.35 5.87
CA TYR A 896 14.91 32.24 5.65
C TYR A 896 15.93 31.56 4.73
N THR A 897 16.36 32.25 3.68
CA THR A 897 17.40 31.79 2.75
C THR A 897 18.52 32.81 2.70
N PHE A 898 19.71 32.36 3.05
CA PHE A 898 20.97 33.08 2.91
C PHE A 898 21.69 32.62 1.64
N ASN A 899 22.03 33.59 0.75
CA ASN A 899 22.68 33.30 -0.52
C ASN A 899 24.07 33.87 -0.61
#